data_1e5e3b26d85513a4cfa387c768879273
#
_entry.id   1e5e3b26d85513a4cfa387c768879273
#
_cell.length_a   1.000
_cell.length_b   1.000
_cell.length_c   1.000
_cell.angle_alpha   90.00
_cell.angle_beta   90.00
_cell.angle_gamma   90.00
#
_symmetry.space_group_name_H-M   'P 1'
#
loop_
_entity.id
_entity.type
_entity.pdbx_description
1 polymer ?
#
loop_
_entity_poly.entity_id
_entity_poly.type
_entity_poly.pdbx_seq_one_letter_code
_entity_poly.pdbx_strand_id
1 'polypeptide(L)'
;MTLAWLRFLCCFLVVTICGAAATEREIAEWALRQGGRVMLDGGRTALEDVSQLPSGTVHISGLDLVGTIITPQDLARIRGLTELRDLYLPGPIWTPFSDSPLDANNELKNLVELKNLKCLSFSLHFLSTYNVQDKGLAHLTALTDIEELRLAQSQVVKPNLAAFVHLRALDLSDSTFSDAGMAGLEGLKELRRLYLRNTPVTDEGLKHLSRLTSLEELDLYGVRVTDRGLGSLRNLTAMRKLNLLGAEISDAGIDVVSGMTHLRELNLYRSHITNAGLAKLAALKGLASLDVRYSRVTPTGVEALRAALPACKIEFVGGAVASSAGSAAKKPEGTDEKAIAAWVRSLGGKTEFRGASLRAISLASTRVSDAQLQWLGRLVDLESLDLEATEIGDMGLAFLQSLSGLHELNLNNTTVSDSGLAHLVGFRQLRTLRLGGTLVRGAGLEYAKGLTSLTELDLTGAPVNDEGLRRIAELSSLKRLMLSYSDITNDGLAQIEKLTQLEVMELDGTDTGDEGLRHVGALKNLRELALGSCRFTEKGLEHLRGLENLERLELVRTATNDAGAGMLANLKKLEVLNLDYTAVSDKALEVLKTLPRLRELRLNMAKVSDAGIAELKAMPGLKVLNLYHTMVTEKGLAELKAALPGCGIIFDRDSALPARRGRSL
;
A
#
# COMPACT_ATOMS: atom_id res chain seq x y z
N MET A 1 0.67 -1.01 77.15
CA MET A 1 0.07 0.21 76.60
C MET A 1 1.21 1.17 76.25
N THR A 2 1.75 1.10 75.02
CA THR A 2 2.67 2.13 74.48
C THR A 2 3.33 1.67 73.16
N LEU A 3 2.57 1.05 72.25
CA LEU A 3 3.11 0.83 70.88
C LEU A 3 2.00 0.92 69.79
N ALA A 4 0.80 1.31 70.18
CA ALA A 4 -0.33 1.40 69.23
C ALA A 4 -0.61 2.85 68.76
N TRP A 5 0.06 3.86 69.31
CA TRP A 5 -0.19 5.27 68.95
C TRP A 5 0.77 5.87 67.94
N LEU A 6 1.83 5.16 67.56
CA LEU A 6 2.79 5.65 66.55
C LEU A 6 2.50 5.17 65.11
N ARG A 7 1.47 4.30 64.95
CA ARG A 7 1.01 3.85 63.61
C ARG A 7 -0.20 4.60 63.04
N PHE A 8 -0.81 5.49 63.85
CA PHE A 8 -1.97 6.28 63.44
C PHE A 8 -1.65 7.71 63.00
N LEU A 9 -0.37 8.16 63.10
CA LEU A 9 0.03 9.52 62.71
C LEU A 9 0.72 9.58 61.35
N CYS A 10 0.93 8.44 60.65
CA CYS A 10 1.50 8.41 59.27
C CYS A 10 0.44 8.29 58.15
N CYS A 11 -0.86 8.28 58.50
CA CYS A 11 -1.93 8.09 57.48
C CYS A 11 -2.80 9.34 57.23
N PHE A 12 -2.43 10.53 57.76
CA PHE A 12 -3.17 11.75 57.51
C PHE A 12 -2.28 12.94 57.15
N LEU A 13 -1.31 12.70 56.22
CA LEU A 13 -0.77 13.79 55.42
C LEU A 13 -0.98 13.39 53.96
N VAL A 14 -2.23 13.16 53.57
CA VAL A 14 -2.69 13.44 52.22
C VAL A 14 -2.70 14.97 52.15
N VAL A 15 -1.53 15.52 51.84
CA VAL A 15 -1.42 16.87 51.31
C VAL A 15 -2.22 16.80 50.00
N THR A 16 -3.41 17.35 50.04
CA THR A 16 -4.09 17.86 48.85
C THR A 16 -3.16 18.94 48.30
N ILE A 17 -2.15 18.53 47.57
CA ILE A 17 -1.46 19.40 46.62
C ILE A 17 -2.55 19.63 45.56
N CYS A 18 -3.32 20.72 45.77
CA CYS A 18 -3.97 21.41 44.69
C CYS A 18 -2.83 21.79 43.75
N GLY A 19 -2.56 20.92 42.78
CA GLY A 19 -1.44 21.09 41.87
C GLY A 19 -1.68 22.39 41.11
N ALA A 20 -0.86 23.40 41.36
CA ALA A 20 -0.77 24.53 40.44
C ALA A 20 -0.56 23.95 39.03
N ALA A 21 -1.34 24.43 38.05
CA ALA A 21 -1.15 24.03 36.66
C ALA A 21 0.33 24.23 36.29
N ALA A 22 0.93 23.24 35.64
CA ALA A 22 2.32 23.35 35.23
C ALA A 22 2.50 24.60 34.35
N THR A 23 3.55 25.34 34.59
CA THR A 23 3.89 26.51 33.78
C THR A 23 4.27 26.08 32.36
N GLU A 24 4.09 26.95 31.36
CA GLU A 24 4.48 26.64 29.97
C GLU A 24 5.96 26.28 29.88
N ARG A 25 6.82 26.87 30.71
CA ARG A 25 8.25 26.51 30.82
C ARG A 25 8.44 25.07 31.28
N GLU A 26 7.74 24.64 32.33
CA GLU A 26 7.82 23.25 32.83
C GLU A 26 7.31 22.25 31.79
N ILE A 27 6.27 22.62 31.02
CA ILE A 27 5.76 21.80 29.92
C ILE A 27 6.77 21.72 28.78
N ALA A 28 7.40 22.85 28.41
CA ALA A 28 8.45 22.88 27.38
C ALA A 28 9.65 22.02 27.78
N GLU A 29 10.15 22.17 29.02
CA GLU A 29 11.24 21.34 29.53
C GLU A 29 10.89 19.85 29.56
N TRP A 30 9.67 19.52 29.98
CA TRP A 30 9.17 18.14 29.97
C TRP A 30 9.17 17.58 28.55
N ALA A 31 8.57 18.29 27.60
CA ALA A 31 8.50 17.83 26.21
C ALA A 31 9.90 17.60 25.61
N LEU A 32 10.81 18.55 25.79
CA LEU A 32 12.19 18.46 25.28
C LEU A 32 12.96 17.29 25.93
N ARG A 33 12.79 17.05 27.23
CA ARG A 33 13.40 15.90 27.93
C ARG A 33 12.85 14.55 27.47
N GLN A 34 11.61 14.53 26.96
CA GLN A 34 11.04 13.32 26.32
C GLN A 34 11.50 13.14 24.87
N GLY A 35 12.34 14.05 24.34
CA GLY A 35 12.78 14.04 22.94
C GLY A 35 11.78 14.69 21.98
N GLY A 36 10.80 15.40 22.49
CA GLY A 36 9.88 16.22 21.70
C GLY A 36 10.50 17.53 21.24
N ARG A 37 9.73 18.30 20.49
CA ARG A 37 10.12 19.62 19.97
C ARG A 37 9.10 20.68 20.40
N VAL A 38 9.60 21.88 20.67
CA VAL A 38 8.76 23.00 21.12
C VAL A 38 8.95 24.19 20.20
N MET A 39 7.86 24.77 19.70
CA MET A 39 7.87 26.06 19.01
C MET A 39 7.35 27.14 19.95
N LEU A 40 8.09 28.23 20.04
CA LEU A 40 7.71 29.39 20.84
C LEU A 40 7.12 30.49 19.94
N ASP A 41 6.28 31.34 20.52
CA ASP A 41 5.71 32.48 19.82
C ASP A 41 6.81 33.37 19.21
N GLY A 42 6.62 33.72 17.91
CA GLY A 42 7.60 34.49 17.14
C GLY A 42 8.84 33.71 16.68
N GLY A 43 8.99 32.44 17.12
CA GLY A 43 10.06 31.55 16.65
C GLY A 43 9.74 30.93 15.28
N ARG A 44 10.77 30.80 14.41
CA ARG A 44 10.67 30.13 13.11
C ARG A 44 11.17 28.70 13.12
N THR A 45 11.84 28.29 14.17
CA THR A 45 12.48 26.97 14.33
C THR A 45 12.02 26.34 15.63
N ALA A 46 11.77 25.04 15.58
CA ALA A 46 11.47 24.25 16.77
C ALA A 46 12.74 24.05 17.60
N LEU A 47 12.62 24.18 18.93
CA LEU A 47 13.65 23.83 19.88
C LEU A 47 13.66 22.31 20.08
N GLU A 48 14.85 21.73 20.21
CA GLU A 48 15.06 20.28 20.34
C GLU A 48 15.80 19.90 21.64
N ASP A 49 16.29 20.90 22.36
CA ASP A 49 17.03 20.70 23.64
C ASP A 49 16.66 21.77 24.67
N VAL A 50 16.67 21.38 25.95
CA VAL A 50 16.34 22.27 27.08
C VAL A 50 17.26 23.48 27.15
N SER A 51 18.53 23.33 26.75
CA SER A 51 19.51 24.45 26.75
C SER A 51 19.18 25.57 25.77
N GLN A 52 18.30 25.31 24.81
CA GLN A 52 17.83 26.29 23.83
C GLN A 52 16.68 27.18 24.35
N LEU A 53 16.11 26.84 25.50
CA LEU A 53 15.02 27.63 26.10
C LEU A 53 15.55 29.01 26.57
N PRO A 54 14.87 30.10 26.23
CA PRO A 54 15.26 31.44 26.68
C PRO A 54 15.12 31.60 28.19
N SER A 55 15.86 32.50 28.80
CA SER A 55 15.88 32.73 30.27
C SER A 55 14.64 33.43 30.85
N GLY A 56 13.66 33.84 30.00
CA GLY A 56 12.44 34.55 30.41
C GLY A 56 11.20 33.67 30.43
N THR A 57 10.02 34.31 30.38
CA THR A 57 8.74 33.63 30.16
C THR A 57 8.74 32.93 28.79
N VAL A 58 8.09 31.78 28.73
CA VAL A 58 8.02 30.95 27.54
C VAL A 58 6.54 30.84 27.17
N HIS A 59 6.21 31.12 25.91
CA HIS A 59 4.86 30.91 25.34
C HIS A 59 4.96 29.89 24.22
N ILE A 60 4.27 28.75 24.38
CA ILE A 60 4.33 27.62 23.45
C ILE A 60 3.25 27.81 22.39
N SER A 61 3.65 28.00 21.13
CA SER A 61 2.75 28.07 19.98
C SER A 61 2.60 26.74 19.25
N GLY A 62 3.61 25.86 19.34
CA GLY A 62 3.59 24.53 18.76
C GLY A 62 4.27 23.50 19.64
N LEU A 63 3.70 22.30 19.70
CA LEU A 63 4.21 21.18 20.49
C LEU A 63 4.22 19.92 19.64
N ASP A 64 5.40 19.39 19.38
CA ASP A 64 5.59 18.16 18.64
C ASP A 64 6.14 17.07 19.57
N LEU A 65 5.28 16.11 19.86
CA LEU A 65 5.57 14.97 20.72
C LEU A 65 5.76 13.68 19.91
N VAL A 66 5.88 13.79 18.59
CA VAL A 66 6.14 12.63 17.72
C VAL A 66 7.45 11.96 18.09
N GLY A 67 7.39 10.63 18.27
CA GLY A 67 8.56 9.84 18.69
C GLY A 67 8.86 9.86 20.17
N THR A 68 8.08 10.59 20.98
CA THR A 68 8.21 10.55 22.45
C THR A 68 7.46 9.35 23.04
N ILE A 69 7.88 8.91 24.23
CA ILE A 69 7.19 7.87 25.00
C ILE A 69 6.35 8.56 26.08
N ILE A 70 5.22 9.12 25.69
CA ILE A 70 4.23 9.68 26.63
C ILE A 70 3.05 8.73 26.78
N THR A 71 2.33 8.88 27.89
CA THR A 71 1.11 8.13 28.18
C THR A 71 -0.12 8.99 27.87
N PRO A 72 -1.31 8.39 27.67
CA PRO A 72 -2.55 9.17 27.48
C PRO A 72 -2.81 10.20 28.60
N GLN A 73 -2.42 9.89 29.85
CA GLN A 73 -2.58 10.79 30.99
C GLN A 73 -1.72 12.05 30.91
N ASP A 74 -0.58 11.97 30.18
CA ASP A 74 0.29 13.14 30.02
C ASP A 74 -0.39 14.27 29.22
N LEU A 75 -1.51 13.96 28.48
CA LEU A 75 -2.32 14.98 27.84
C LEU A 75 -2.92 15.98 28.85
N ALA A 76 -3.10 15.56 30.10
CA ALA A 76 -3.55 16.49 31.14
C ALA A 76 -2.53 17.62 31.44
N ARG A 77 -1.24 17.40 31.17
CA ARG A 77 -0.18 18.41 31.37
C ARG A 77 -0.31 19.60 30.43
N ILE A 78 -0.75 19.34 29.20
CA ILE A 78 -0.84 20.36 28.14
C ILE A 78 -2.18 21.11 28.13
N ARG A 79 -3.13 20.73 28.98
CA ARG A 79 -4.48 21.30 29.05
C ARG A 79 -4.48 22.84 29.18
N GLY A 80 -3.51 23.42 29.89
CA GLY A 80 -3.39 24.86 30.12
C GLY A 80 -2.80 25.67 28.97
N LEU A 81 -2.34 25.03 27.87
CA LEU A 81 -1.70 25.71 26.73
C LEU A 81 -2.75 26.33 25.79
N THR A 82 -3.51 27.32 26.29
CA THR A 82 -4.64 27.90 25.54
C THR A 82 -4.25 28.60 24.25
N GLU A 83 -2.97 29.04 24.12
CA GLU A 83 -2.43 29.72 22.94
C GLU A 83 -1.79 28.73 21.94
N LEU A 84 -1.81 27.42 22.25
CA LEU A 84 -1.26 26.39 21.36
C LEU A 84 -2.01 26.34 20.03
N ARG A 85 -1.25 26.38 18.93
CA ARG A 85 -1.76 26.34 17.54
C ARG A 85 -1.53 25.00 16.87
N ASP A 86 -0.36 24.42 17.13
CA ASP A 86 0.05 23.18 16.46
C ASP A 86 0.36 22.10 17.50
N LEU A 87 -0.33 20.96 17.39
CA LEU A 87 -0.13 19.81 18.27
C LEU A 87 0.06 18.54 17.46
N TYR A 88 1.23 17.92 17.60
CA TYR A 88 1.56 16.64 16.97
C TYR A 88 1.74 15.60 18.08
N LEU A 89 0.86 14.61 18.10
CA LEU A 89 0.83 13.54 19.09
C LEU A 89 1.47 12.26 18.57
N PRO A 90 2.18 11.50 19.41
CA PRO A 90 2.77 10.23 19.01
C PRO A 90 1.70 9.15 18.84
N GLY A 91 1.85 8.31 17.83
CA GLY A 91 0.97 7.16 17.60
C GLY A 91 0.92 6.16 18.75
N PRO A 92 2.05 5.79 19.39
CA PRO A 92 2.10 4.75 20.43
C PRO A 92 1.23 4.97 21.66
N ILE A 93 0.85 6.22 22.00
CA ILE A 93 -0.01 6.48 23.16
C ILE A 93 -1.44 5.90 23.01
N TRP A 94 -1.84 5.61 21.76
CA TRP A 94 -3.18 5.13 21.43
C TRP A 94 -3.28 3.60 21.37
N THR A 95 -2.15 2.91 21.41
CA THR A 95 -2.13 1.44 21.50
C THR A 95 -2.35 1.05 22.95
N PRO A 96 -3.44 0.37 23.31
CA PRO A 96 -3.57 -0.19 24.65
C PRO A 96 -2.43 -1.21 24.81
N PHE A 97 -1.55 -0.98 25.79
CA PHE A 97 -0.87 -2.12 26.38
C PHE A 97 -1.97 -3.05 26.88
N SER A 98 -1.90 -4.33 26.56
CA SER A 98 -2.96 -5.33 26.78
C SER A 98 -3.55 -5.38 28.19
N ASP A 99 -2.92 -4.72 29.16
CA ASP A 99 -3.29 -4.72 30.57
C ASP A 99 -3.63 -3.31 31.12
N SER A 100 -3.68 -2.26 30.29
CA SER A 100 -4.03 -0.93 30.76
C SER A 100 -5.55 -0.73 30.75
N PRO A 101 -6.18 -0.41 31.89
CA PRO A 101 -7.61 -0.06 31.95
C PRO A 101 -7.92 1.31 31.33
N LEU A 102 -6.93 1.99 30.71
CA LEU A 102 -7.03 3.36 30.26
C LEU A 102 -7.43 3.42 28.79
N ASP A 103 -8.60 3.96 28.55
CA ASP A 103 -9.06 4.28 27.20
C ASP A 103 -8.49 5.65 26.79
N ALA A 104 -7.47 5.63 25.93
CA ALA A 104 -6.85 6.83 25.41
C ALA A 104 -7.84 7.80 24.74
N ASN A 105 -8.95 7.28 24.18
CA ASN A 105 -10.02 8.12 23.63
C ASN A 105 -10.62 9.06 24.68
N ASN A 106 -10.77 8.61 25.92
CA ASN A 106 -11.30 9.45 26.99
C ASN A 106 -10.34 10.57 27.41
N GLU A 107 -9.04 10.39 27.21
CA GLU A 107 -8.05 11.40 27.58
C GLU A 107 -7.97 12.56 26.56
N LEU A 108 -8.56 12.42 25.36
CA LEU A 108 -8.73 13.53 24.42
C LEU A 108 -9.57 14.67 24.97
N LYS A 109 -10.40 14.43 26.00
CA LYS A 109 -11.10 15.49 26.75
C LYS A 109 -10.17 16.58 27.29
N ASN A 110 -8.89 16.25 27.54
CA ASN A 110 -7.92 17.22 28.05
C ASN A 110 -7.51 18.27 27.01
N LEU A 111 -7.81 18.05 25.73
CA LEU A 111 -7.50 18.97 24.64
C LEU A 111 -8.61 20.02 24.42
N VAL A 112 -9.78 19.87 25.04
CA VAL A 112 -10.98 20.68 24.77
C VAL A 112 -10.79 22.19 25.08
N GLU A 113 -9.82 22.53 25.93
CA GLU A 113 -9.51 23.92 26.29
C GLU A 113 -8.55 24.61 25.31
N LEU A 114 -7.93 23.87 24.39
CA LEU A 114 -6.99 24.38 23.39
C LEU A 114 -7.73 25.05 22.21
N LYS A 115 -8.47 26.12 22.51
CA LYS A 115 -9.40 26.73 21.52
C LYS A 115 -8.70 27.38 20.31
N ASN A 116 -7.42 27.75 20.45
CA ASN A 116 -6.64 28.34 19.38
C ASN A 116 -5.96 27.29 18.46
N LEU A 117 -6.24 25.99 18.70
CA LEU A 117 -5.60 24.90 17.96
C LEU A 117 -6.03 24.94 16.49
N LYS A 118 -5.04 25.04 15.59
CA LYS A 118 -5.21 25.05 14.13
C LYS A 118 -4.83 23.73 13.48
N CYS A 119 -3.78 23.08 14.00
CA CYS A 119 -3.30 21.81 13.51
C CYS A 119 -3.31 20.76 14.64
N LEU A 120 -4.03 19.66 14.42
CA LEU A 120 -3.97 18.48 15.26
C LEU A 120 -3.59 17.27 14.42
N SER A 121 -2.44 16.71 14.72
CA SER A 121 -1.92 15.53 14.03
C SER A 121 -1.69 14.39 15.00
N PHE A 122 -2.24 13.24 14.68
CA PHE A 122 -1.87 11.97 15.26
C PHE A 122 -0.86 11.34 14.32
N SER A 123 0.39 11.20 14.78
CA SER A 123 1.50 10.85 13.89
C SER A 123 1.43 9.42 13.38
N LEU A 124 1.83 9.23 12.11
CA LEU A 124 2.05 7.96 11.43
C LEU A 124 3.25 7.14 11.96
N HIS A 125 3.82 7.53 13.11
CA HIS A 125 4.98 6.86 13.62
C HIS A 125 4.63 5.49 14.17
N PHE A 126 5.05 4.43 13.46
CA PHE A 126 4.83 3.01 13.79
C PHE A 126 3.38 2.53 13.60
N LEU A 127 3.17 1.91 12.51
CA LEU A 127 2.12 1.01 12.07
C LEU A 127 1.37 0.32 13.19
N SER A 128 0.50 1.04 13.75
CA SER A 128 -0.63 0.48 14.44
C SER A 128 -1.81 1.33 14.08
N THR A 129 -2.87 0.69 13.67
CA THR A 129 -4.18 1.30 13.71
C THR A 129 -4.30 1.97 15.07
N TYR A 130 -4.19 3.30 15.09
CA TYR A 130 -4.38 4.04 16.35
C TYR A 130 -5.75 3.66 16.87
N ASN A 131 -5.85 3.36 18.14
CA ASN A 131 -7.16 3.14 18.75
C ASN A 131 -7.93 4.47 18.94
N VAL A 132 -7.66 5.49 18.10
CA VAL A 132 -8.49 6.69 18.03
C VAL A 132 -9.75 6.32 17.26
N GLN A 133 -10.87 6.45 17.95
CA GLN A 133 -12.20 6.08 17.48
C GLN A 133 -13.11 7.31 17.45
N ASP A 134 -14.28 7.16 16.87
CA ASP A 134 -15.32 8.21 16.81
C ASP A 134 -15.64 8.81 18.19
N LYS A 135 -15.65 7.98 19.26
CA LYS A 135 -15.88 8.43 20.64
C LYS A 135 -14.79 9.37 21.16
N GLY A 136 -13.55 9.17 20.75
CA GLY A 136 -12.43 10.05 21.10
C GLY A 136 -12.55 11.40 20.41
N LEU A 137 -12.84 11.40 19.11
CA LEU A 137 -13.03 12.64 18.35
C LEU A 137 -14.26 13.44 18.80
N ALA A 138 -15.28 12.78 19.38
CA ALA A 138 -16.44 13.46 19.91
C ALA A 138 -16.08 14.49 21.01
N HIS A 139 -14.99 14.28 21.76
CA HIS A 139 -14.48 15.27 22.72
C HIS A 139 -13.92 16.53 22.06
N LEU A 140 -13.46 16.44 20.81
CA LEU A 140 -12.78 17.53 20.11
C LEU A 140 -13.72 18.44 19.31
N THR A 141 -15.01 18.13 19.24
CA THR A 141 -16.00 18.88 18.44
C THR A 141 -16.16 20.35 18.87
N ALA A 142 -15.67 20.73 20.05
CA ALA A 142 -15.62 22.11 20.53
C ALA A 142 -14.39 22.90 20.02
N LEU A 143 -13.48 22.27 19.31
CA LEU A 143 -12.29 22.89 18.69
C LEU A 143 -12.62 23.27 17.24
N THR A 144 -13.53 24.20 17.05
CA THR A 144 -14.08 24.57 15.74
C THR A 144 -13.09 25.23 14.80
N ASP A 145 -11.99 25.76 15.36
CA ASP A 145 -10.97 26.51 14.66
C ASP A 145 -9.89 25.65 14.00
N ILE A 146 -9.99 24.33 14.11
CA ILE A 146 -9.03 23.41 13.47
C ILE A 146 -9.10 23.57 11.95
N GLU A 147 -7.94 23.84 11.35
CA GLU A 147 -7.73 23.96 9.91
C GLU A 147 -7.11 22.71 9.29
N GLU A 148 -6.32 21.96 10.08
CA GLU A 148 -5.69 20.72 9.65
C GLU A 148 -5.88 19.61 10.68
N LEU A 149 -6.45 18.47 10.25
CA LEU A 149 -6.69 17.30 11.09
C LEU A 149 -6.13 16.05 10.41
N ARG A 150 -5.15 15.40 11.05
CA ARG A 150 -4.53 14.18 10.54
C ARG A 150 -4.89 13.00 11.44
N LEU A 151 -5.64 12.06 10.87
CA LEU A 151 -6.18 10.87 11.51
C LEU A 151 -5.79 9.58 10.76
N ALA A 152 -4.69 9.64 10.03
CA ALA A 152 -4.24 8.47 9.28
C ALA A 152 -4.05 7.27 10.22
N GLN A 153 -4.39 6.06 9.74
CA GLN A 153 -4.34 4.78 10.47
C GLN A 153 -5.25 4.71 11.74
N SER A 154 -6.22 5.61 11.87
CA SER A 154 -7.18 5.58 12.98
C SER A 154 -8.30 4.55 12.76
N GLN A 155 -9.04 4.25 13.83
CA GLN A 155 -10.22 3.38 13.79
C GLN A 155 -11.53 4.19 13.72
N VAL A 156 -11.48 5.38 13.11
CA VAL A 156 -12.67 6.19 12.89
C VAL A 156 -13.48 5.63 11.74
N VAL A 157 -14.79 5.52 11.90
CA VAL A 157 -15.72 4.99 10.90
C VAL A 157 -16.67 6.07 10.41
N LYS A 158 -17.28 6.79 11.36
CA LYS A 158 -18.26 7.87 11.12
C LYS A 158 -18.10 8.99 12.16
N PRO A 159 -16.96 9.65 12.22
CA PRO A 159 -16.74 10.74 13.16
C PRO A 159 -17.60 11.96 12.83
N ASN A 160 -17.92 12.77 13.85
CA ASN A 160 -18.63 14.04 13.63
C ASN A 160 -17.68 15.12 13.11
N LEU A 161 -17.33 15.06 11.82
CA LEU A 161 -16.44 16.01 11.17
C LEU A 161 -17.12 17.36 10.86
N ALA A 162 -18.44 17.41 10.82
CA ALA A 162 -19.19 18.63 10.51
C ALA A 162 -18.97 19.77 11.52
N ALA A 163 -18.42 19.45 12.71
CA ALA A 163 -18.06 20.46 13.71
C ALA A 163 -16.84 21.31 13.31
N PHE A 164 -15.95 20.81 12.44
CA PHE A 164 -14.69 21.45 12.06
C PHE A 164 -14.87 22.32 10.80
N VAL A 165 -15.68 23.37 10.92
CA VAL A 165 -16.15 24.18 9.77
C VAL A 165 -15.03 24.91 9.01
N HIS A 166 -13.88 25.14 9.63
CA HIS A 166 -12.71 25.80 9.03
C HIS A 166 -11.66 24.82 8.50
N LEU A 167 -12.01 23.52 8.47
CA LEU A 167 -11.06 22.49 8.05
C LEU A 167 -10.66 22.66 6.58
N ARG A 168 -9.34 22.76 6.34
CA ARG A 168 -8.72 22.91 5.02
C ARG A 168 -7.96 21.66 4.57
N ALA A 169 -7.49 20.86 5.52
CA ALA A 169 -6.81 19.61 5.24
C ALA A 169 -7.28 18.49 6.18
N LEU A 170 -7.64 17.35 5.59
CA LEU A 170 -8.07 16.16 6.32
C LEU A 170 -7.33 14.94 5.77
N ASP A 171 -6.64 14.24 6.66
CA ASP A 171 -5.98 12.98 6.34
C ASP A 171 -6.64 11.83 7.12
N LEU A 172 -7.24 10.91 6.39
CA LEU A 172 -7.91 9.70 6.88
C LEU A 172 -7.27 8.44 6.27
N SER A 173 -6.07 8.58 5.70
CA SER A 173 -5.38 7.46 5.03
C SER A 173 -5.23 6.25 5.94
N ASP A 174 -5.35 5.06 5.35
CA ASP A 174 -5.16 3.78 6.05
C ASP A 174 -6.06 3.60 7.30
N SER A 175 -7.20 4.33 7.37
CA SER A 175 -8.17 4.24 8.47
C SER A 175 -9.38 3.38 8.11
N THR A 176 -10.24 3.11 9.09
CA THR A 176 -11.51 2.41 8.89
C THR A 176 -12.66 3.34 8.44
N PHE A 177 -12.33 4.59 8.06
CA PHE A 177 -13.31 5.58 7.59
C PHE A 177 -14.03 5.09 6.34
N SER A 178 -15.35 5.14 6.35
CA SER A 178 -16.19 4.51 5.31
C SER A 178 -17.22 5.49 4.73
N ASP A 179 -18.00 5.02 3.76
CA ASP A 179 -19.11 5.79 3.17
C ASP A 179 -20.03 6.41 4.20
N ALA A 180 -20.25 5.74 5.34
CA ALA A 180 -21.07 6.24 6.42
C ALA A 180 -20.55 7.55 7.03
N GLY A 181 -19.22 7.77 6.99
CA GLY A 181 -18.57 8.98 7.49
C GLY A 181 -18.54 10.12 6.47
N MET A 182 -18.60 9.81 5.17
CA MET A 182 -18.46 10.77 4.09
C MET A 182 -19.52 11.88 4.11
N ALA A 183 -20.75 11.60 4.58
CA ALA A 183 -21.79 12.60 4.74
C ALA A 183 -21.37 13.76 5.68
N GLY A 184 -20.50 13.49 6.66
CA GLY A 184 -19.95 14.50 7.57
C GLY A 184 -19.06 15.53 6.90
N LEU A 185 -18.63 15.29 5.65
CA LEU A 185 -17.77 16.20 4.89
C LEU A 185 -18.55 17.26 4.09
N GLU A 186 -19.83 17.06 3.80
CA GLU A 186 -20.61 17.92 2.89
C GLU A 186 -20.61 19.41 3.26
N GLY A 187 -20.48 19.72 4.55
CA GLY A 187 -20.45 21.09 5.09
C GLY A 187 -19.09 21.77 5.06
N LEU A 188 -18.00 21.03 4.81
CA LEU A 188 -16.61 21.50 4.94
C LEU A 188 -16.15 22.26 3.67
N LYS A 189 -16.76 23.39 3.40
CA LYS A 189 -16.57 24.14 2.13
C LYS A 189 -15.18 24.74 1.97
N GLU A 190 -14.42 24.89 3.05
CA GLU A 190 -13.03 25.37 3.01
C GLU A 190 -12.02 24.22 2.75
N LEU A 191 -12.49 22.95 2.69
CA LEU A 191 -11.62 21.80 2.51
C LEU A 191 -10.93 21.86 1.13
N ARG A 192 -9.58 21.85 1.17
CA ARG A 192 -8.71 21.90 -0.01
C ARG A 192 -7.95 20.59 -0.24
N ARG A 193 -7.64 19.86 0.82
CA ARG A 193 -6.85 18.62 0.75
C ARG A 193 -7.58 17.52 1.50
N LEU A 194 -7.84 16.41 0.82
CA LEU A 194 -8.47 15.22 1.38
C LEU A 194 -7.70 13.97 0.97
N TYR A 195 -7.23 13.22 1.97
CA TYR A 195 -6.50 11.98 1.77
C TYR A 195 -7.33 10.83 2.33
N LEU A 196 -7.73 9.89 1.46
CA LEU A 196 -8.56 8.71 1.75
C LEU A 196 -7.86 7.40 1.38
N ARG A 197 -6.54 7.42 1.26
CA ARG A 197 -5.74 6.26 0.84
C ARG A 197 -6.10 5.01 1.63
N ASN A 198 -6.29 3.88 0.93
CA ASN A 198 -6.59 2.57 1.52
C ASN A 198 -7.76 2.58 2.53
N THR A 199 -8.76 3.43 2.34
CA THR A 199 -10.00 3.41 3.14
C THR A 199 -11.08 2.58 2.44
N PRO A 200 -12.06 2.02 3.19
CA PRO A 200 -13.19 1.29 2.61
C PRO A 200 -14.27 2.20 2.02
N VAL A 201 -13.89 3.39 1.54
CA VAL A 201 -14.80 4.31 0.82
C VAL A 201 -15.04 3.74 -0.59
N THR A 202 -16.26 3.94 -1.10
CA THR A 202 -16.69 3.48 -2.43
C THR A 202 -17.29 4.63 -3.26
N ASP A 203 -17.82 4.32 -4.43
CA ASP A 203 -18.55 5.26 -5.28
C ASP A 203 -19.69 5.98 -4.53
N GLU A 204 -20.33 5.30 -3.57
CA GLU A 204 -21.43 5.87 -2.79
C GLU A 204 -20.92 7.01 -1.89
N GLY A 205 -19.75 6.83 -1.26
CA GLY A 205 -19.11 7.86 -0.44
C GLY A 205 -18.72 9.09 -1.24
N LEU A 206 -18.19 8.92 -2.47
CA LEU A 206 -17.75 10.05 -3.29
C LEU A 206 -18.86 11.03 -3.66
N LYS A 207 -20.14 10.62 -3.64
CA LYS A 207 -21.28 11.52 -3.90
C LYS A 207 -21.31 12.73 -2.95
N HIS A 208 -20.85 12.54 -1.71
CA HIS A 208 -20.80 13.58 -0.68
C HIS A 208 -19.72 14.64 -0.93
N LEU A 209 -18.77 14.39 -1.85
CA LEU A 209 -17.75 15.38 -2.22
C LEU A 209 -18.22 16.37 -3.29
N SER A 210 -19.33 16.12 -3.98
CA SER A 210 -19.80 16.88 -5.15
C SER A 210 -19.94 18.40 -4.94
N ARG A 211 -20.07 18.83 -3.68
CA ARG A 211 -20.23 20.25 -3.29
C ARG A 211 -18.95 20.90 -2.74
N LEU A 212 -17.86 20.15 -2.60
CA LEU A 212 -16.58 20.63 -2.07
C LEU A 212 -15.74 21.28 -3.17
N THR A 213 -16.27 22.33 -3.79
CA THR A 213 -15.67 22.96 -4.98
C THR A 213 -14.32 23.63 -4.72
N SER A 214 -13.92 23.82 -3.46
CA SER A 214 -12.61 24.32 -3.06
C SER A 214 -11.52 23.24 -3.03
N LEU A 215 -11.88 21.95 -3.28
CA LEU A 215 -10.94 20.85 -3.17
C LEU A 215 -9.87 20.92 -4.29
N GLU A 216 -8.62 20.99 -3.87
CA GLU A 216 -7.44 21.11 -4.73
C GLU A 216 -6.64 19.78 -4.81
N GLU A 217 -6.64 19.00 -3.73
CA GLU A 217 -5.90 17.74 -3.67
C GLU A 217 -6.81 16.62 -3.15
N LEU A 218 -6.88 15.51 -3.88
CA LEU A 218 -7.64 14.31 -3.51
C LEU A 218 -6.79 13.05 -3.75
N ASP A 219 -6.54 12.31 -2.68
CA ASP A 219 -5.83 11.02 -2.76
C ASP A 219 -6.80 9.87 -2.52
N LEU A 220 -7.03 9.08 -3.57
CA LEU A 220 -7.89 7.89 -3.59
C LEU A 220 -7.06 6.61 -3.86
N TYR A 221 -5.76 6.61 -3.51
CA TYR A 221 -4.92 5.42 -3.63
C TYR A 221 -5.55 4.22 -2.94
N GLY A 222 -5.73 3.11 -3.66
CA GLY A 222 -6.28 1.87 -3.11
C GLY A 222 -7.74 1.95 -2.64
N VAL A 223 -8.46 3.00 -3.05
CA VAL A 223 -9.90 3.15 -2.79
C VAL A 223 -10.69 2.51 -3.93
N ARG A 224 -11.76 1.79 -3.62
CA ARG A 224 -12.60 1.10 -4.62
C ARG A 224 -13.54 2.07 -5.34
N VAL A 225 -12.99 2.83 -6.26
CA VAL A 225 -13.70 3.82 -7.04
C VAL A 225 -13.69 3.45 -8.51
N THR A 226 -14.85 3.59 -9.14
CA THR A 226 -15.06 3.36 -10.57
C THR A 226 -15.38 4.67 -11.29
N ASP A 227 -15.55 4.61 -12.61
CA ASP A 227 -16.02 5.73 -13.43
C ASP A 227 -17.31 6.37 -12.90
N ARG A 228 -18.19 5.57 -12.28
CA ARG A 228 -19.45 6.03 -11.68
C ARG A 228 -19.18 6.98 -10.50
N GLY A 229 -18.31 6.58 -9.58
CA GLY A 229 -17.93 7.41 -8.42
C GLY A 229 -17.22 8.68 -8.87
N LEU A 230 -16.31 8.56 -9.84
CA LEU A 230 -15.60 9.71 -10.40
C LEU A 230 -16.57 10.72 -11.03
N GLY A 231 -17.68 10.26 -11.58
CA GLY A 231 -18.77 11.13 -12.09
C GLY A 231 -19.29 12.15 -11.08
N SER A 232 -19.24 11.83 -9.79
CA SER A 232 -19.65 12.71 -8.68
C SER A 232 -18.68 13.89 -8.46
N LEU A 233 -17.44 13.78 -8.96
CA LEU A 233 -16.39 14.79 -8.80
C LEU A 233 -16.37 15.84 -9.94
N ARG A 234 -17.31 15.78 -10.88
CA ARG A 234 -17.34 16.63 -12.09
C ARG A 234 -17.27 18.13 -11.79
N ASN A 235 -17.82 18.57 -10.65
CA ASN A 235 -17.85 19.97 -10.26
C ASN A 235 -16.58 20.45 -9.54
N LEU A 236 -15.61 19.57 -9.27
CA LEU A 236 -14.40 19.89 -8.52
C LEU A 236 -13.32 20.48 -9.46
N THR A 237 -13.63 21.59 -10.08
CA THR A 237 -12.77 22.22 -11.10
C THR A 237 -11.51 22.88 -10.53
N ALA A 238 -11.43 23.10 -9.21
CA ALA A 238 -10.23 23.62 -8.54
C ALA A 238 -9.13 22.56 -8.36
N MET A 239 -9.41 21.29 -8.72
CA MET A 239 -8.50 20.15 -8.52
C MET A 239 -7.14 20.39 -9.17
N ARG A 240 -6.06 20.22 -8.38
CA ARG A 240 -4.65 20.33 -8.79
C ARG A 240 -3.91 19.01 -8.75
N LYS A 241 -4.25 18.17 -7.77
CA LYS A 241 -3.65 16.85 -7.62
C LYS A 241 -4.75 15.81 -7.43
N LEU A 242 -4.73 14.77 -8.25
CA LEU A 242 -5.66 13.66 -8.17
C LEU A 242 -4.89 12.35 -8.27
N ASN A 243 -4.98 11.55 -7.21
CA ASN A 243 -4.37 10.22 -7.17
C ASN A 243 -5.47 9.16 -7.24
N LEU A 244 -5.46 8.40 -8.33
CA LEU A 244 -6.40 7.32 -8.64
C LEU A 244 -5.68 5.96 -8.77
N LEU A 245 -4.51 5.82 -8.14
CA LEU A 245 -3.73 4.58 -8.21
C LEU A 245 -4.56 3.41 -7.67
N GLY A 246 -4.77 2.40 -8.51
CA GLY A 246 -5.53 1.21 -8.17
C GLY A 246 -7.06 1.38 -8.27
N ALA A 247 -7.56 2.55 -8.69
CA ALA A 247 -8.99 2.74 -8.97
C ALA A 247 -9.37 2.14 -10.34
N GLU A 248 -10.59 1.61 -10.43
CA GLU A 248 -11.11 1.00 -11.67
C GLU A 248 -11.58 2.05 -12.68
N ILE A 249 -10.67 2.92 -13.12
CA ILE A 249 -10.97 4.02 -14.03
C ILE A 249 -10.69 3.63 -15.47
N SER A 250 -11.69 3.77 -16.34
CA SER A 250 -11.59 3.59 -17.77
C SER A 250 -11.61 4.93 -18.53
N ASP A 251 -11.65 4.86 -19.86
CA ASP A 251 -11.76 6.05 -20.73
C ASP A 251 -13.01 6.91 -20.46
N ALA A 252 -14.07 6.31 -19.86
CA ALA A 252 -15.28 7.04 -19.48
C ALA A 252 -15.04 7.95 -18.26
N GLY A 253 -14.23 7.50 -17.28
CA GLY A 253 -13.86 8.33 -16.13
C GLY A 253 -12.98 9.52 -16.54
N ILE A 254 -12.17 9.37 -17.59
CA ILE A 254 -11.34 10.45 -18.11
C ILE A 254 -12.16 11.62 -18.68
N ASP A 255 -13.41 11.41 -19.09
CA ASP A 255 -14.29 12.52 -19.47
C ASP A 255 -14.56 13.49 -18.30
N VAL A 256 -14.59 12.99 -17.09
CA VAL A 256 -14.71 13.82 -15.89
C VAL A 256 -13.39 14.53 -15.58
N VAL A 257 -12.27 13.77 -15.59
CA VAL A 257 -10.93 14.31 -15.28
C VAL A 257 -10.52 15.41 -16.27
N SER A 258 -10.83 15.25 -17.56
CA SER A 258 -10.51 16.25 -18.59
C SER A 258 -11.18 17.61 -18.36
N GLY A 259 -12.26 17.68 -17.58
CA GLY A 259 -12.90 18.92 -17.12
C GLY A 259 -12.18 19.62 -15.96
N MET A 260 -11.22 18.98 -15.31
CA MET A 260 -10.44 19.54 -14.18
C MET A 260 -9.26 20.39 -14.71
N THR A 261 -9.55 21.52 -15.31
CA THR A 261 -8.58 22.33 -16.09
C THR A 261 -7.39 22.88 -15.29
N HIS A 262 -7.47 22.90 -13.96
CA HIS A 262 -6.38 23.31 -13.06
C HIS A 262 -5.44 22.17 -12.66
N LEU A 263 -5.70 20.93 -13.13
CA LEU A 263 -4.94 19.76 -12.74
C LEU A 263 -3.47 19.88 -13.15
N ARG A 264 -2.58 19.58 -12.19
CA ARG A 264 -1.12 19.62 -12.33
C ARG A 264 -0.50 18.23 -12.20
N GLU A 265 -1.06 17.42 -11.32
CA GLU A 265 -0.56 16.08 -11.05
C GLU A 265 -1.72 15.09 -11.12
N LEU A 266 -1.56 14.05 -11.94
CA LEU A 266 -2.54 12.99 -12.12
C LEU A 266 -1.85 11.63 -12.05
N ASN A 267 -2.32 10.79 -11.14
CA ASN A 267 -1.85 9.42 -11.04
C ASN A 267 -2.96 8.46 -11.49
N LEU A 268 -2.72 7.74 -12.56
CA LEU A 268 -3.58 6.72 -13.18
C LEU A 268 -2.85 5.37 -13.25
N TYR A 269 -1.89 5.15 -12.36
CA TYR A 269 -1.16 3.89 -12.26
C TYR A 269 -2.15 2.72 -12.09
N ARG A 270 -2.03 1.69 -12.92
CA ARG A 270 -2.93 0.51 -12.97
C ARG A 270 -4.39 0.81 -13.33
N SER A 271 -4.70 1.96 -13.93
CA SER A 271 -6.03 2.23 -14.45
C SER A 271 -6.31 1.47 -15.76
N HIS A 272 -7.58 1.41 -16.13
CA HIS A 272 -8.03 0.74 -17.35
C HIS A 272 -8.11 1.69 -18.57
N ILE A 273 -7.41 2.83 -18.54
CA ILE A 273 -7.41 3.78 -19.63
C ILE A 273 -6.65 3.25 -20.85
N THR A 274 -7.16 3.58 -22.03
CA THR A 274 -6.53 3.29 -23.32
C THR A 274 -5.98 4.57 -23.95
N ASN A 275 -5.46 4.48 -25.18
CA ASN A 275 -5.03 5.64 -25.95
C ASN A 275 -6.20 6.64 -26.19
N ALA A 276 -7.43 6.16 -26.23
CA ALA A 276 -8.59 7.03 -26.41
C ALA A 276 -8.85 7.91 -25.19
N GLY A 277 -8.74 7.37 -23.98
CA GLY A 277 -8.79 8.16 -22.74
C GLY A 277 -7.58 9.08 -22.62
N LEU A 278 -6.38 8.56 -22.90
CA LEU A 278 -5.15 9.35 -22.85
C LEU A 278 -5.23 10.59 -23.75
N ALA A 279 -5.78 10.46 -24.96
CA ALA A 279 -5.94 11.58 -25.89
C ALA A 279 -6.82 12.73 -25.33
N LYS A 280 -7.81 12.41 -24.49
CA LYS A 280 -8.68 13.43 -23.85
C LYS A 280 -7.90 14.30 -22.86
N LEU A 281 -6.85 13.76 -22.24
CA LEU A 281 -5.98 14.51 -21.31
C LEU A 281 -5.16 15.61 -22.00
N ALA A 282 -5.08 15.62 -23.34
CA ALA A 282 -4.46 16.68 -24.11
C ALA A 282 -5.10 18.07 -23.89
N ALA A 283 -6.35 18.11 -23.38
CA ALA A 283 -7.04 19.34 -22.97
C ALA A 283 -6.42 19.99 -21.74
N LEU A 284 -5.75 19.22 -20.86
CA LEU A 284 -5.19 19.68 -19.59
C LEU A 284 -3.83 20.36 -19.80
N LYS A 285 -3.81 21.54 -20.39
CA LYS A 285 -2.57 22.27 -20.77
C LYS A 285 -1.65 22.59 -19.58
N GLY A 286 -2.21 22.56 -18.37
CA GLY A 286 -1.46 22.81 -17.14
C GLY A 286 -0.87 21.56 -16.50
N LEU A 287 -1.13 20.36 -17.04
CA LEU A 287 -0.66 19.10 -16.43
C LEU A 287 0.86 19.03 -16.48
N ALA A 288 1.49 18.87 -15.31
CA ALA A 288 2.93 18.83 -15.15
C ALA A 288 3.45 17.40 -14.94
N SER A 289 2.65 16.55 -14.29
CA SER A 289 3.02 15.15 -14.02
C SER A 289 1.83 14.23 -14.28
N LEU A 290 2.08 13.13 -14.99
CA LEU A 290 1.12 12.09 -15.29
C LEU A 290 1.78 10.72 -15.11
N ASP A 291 1.20 9.87 -14.27
CA ASP A 291 1.62 8.48 -14.15
C ASP A 291 0.55 7.58 -14.79
N VAL A 292 0.93 6.88 -15.85
CA VAL A 292 0.09 5.91 -16.58
C VAL A 292 0.76 4.54 -16.67
N ARG A 293 1.71 4.26 -15.75
CA ARG A 293 2.35 2.95 -15.70
C ARG A 293 1.33 1.86 -15.40
N TYR A 294 1.49 0.72 -16.06
CA TYR A 294 0.58 -0.43 -15.94
C TYR A 294 -0.89 -0.13 -16.29
N SER A 295 -1.15 0.91 -17.09
CA SER A 295 -2.42 1.13 -17.76
C SER A 295 -2.40 0.49 -19.16
N ARG A 296 -3.52 0.59 -19.88
CA ARG A 296 -3.65 0.03 -21.25
C ARG A 296 -3.21 1.01 -22.33
N VAL A 297 -2.38 1.94 -21.97
CA VAL A 297 -1.82 2.96 -22.86
C VAL A 297 -0.62 2.38 -23.58
N THR A 298 -0.49 2.66 -24.87
CA THR A 298 0.63 2.21 -25.69
C THR A 298 1.67 3.32 -25.90
N PRO A 299 2.90 3.00 -26.33
CA PRO A 299 3.91 3.99 -26.69
C PRO A 299 3.41 5.06 -27.66
N THR A 300 2.60 4.67 -28.65
CA THR A 300 2.03 5.58 -29.65
C THR A 300 1.10 6.62 -29.00
N GLY A 301 0.26 6.20 -28.04
CA GLY A 301 -0.60 7.12 -27.30
C GLY A 301 0.20 8.11 -26.46
N VAL A 302 1.26 7.61 -25.78
CA VAL A 302 2.14 8.46 -24.96
C VAL A 302 2.87 9.50 -25.81
N GLU A 303 3.37 9.12 -26.99
CA GLU A 303 4.03 10.06 -27.91
C GLU A 303 3.07 11.14 -28.41
N ALA A 304 1.85 10.75 -28.77
CA ALA A 304 0.82 11.70 -29.18
C ALA A 304 0.51 12.71 -28.04
N LEU A 305 0.42 12.21 -26.80
CA LEU A 305 0.20 13.10 -25.65
C LEU A 305 1.42 13.97 -25.34
N ARG A 306 2.64 13.46 -25.46
CA ARG A 306 3.88 14.25 -25.31
C ARG A 306 3.95 15.39 -26.32
N ALA A 307 3.54 15.14 -27.55
CA ALA A 307 3.44 16.20 -28.56
C ALA A 307 2.42 17.28 -28.19
N ALA A 308 1.31 16.89 -27.55
CA ALA A 308 0.24 17.82 -27.13
C ALA A 308 0.57 18.56 -25.81
N LEU A 309 1.35 17.93 -24.92
CA LEU A 309 1.73 18.42 -23.58
C LEU A 309 3.25 18.29 -23.37
N PRO A 310 4.08 19.08 -24.06
CA PRO A 310 5.55 18.90 -24.06
C PRO A 310 6.20 19.18 -22.69
N ALA A 311 5.54 19.94 -21.81
CA ALA A 311 6.02 20.21 -20.46
C ALA A 311 5.61 19.15 -19.41
N CYS A 312 4.74 18.19 -19.77
CA CYS A 312 4.25 17.17 -18.87
C CYS A 312 5.27 16.03 -18.74
N LYS A 313 5.69 15.73 -17.51
CA LYS A 313 6.44 14.51 -17.21
C LYS A 313 5.47 13.33 -17.23
N ILE A 314 5.58 12.46 -18.24
CA ILE A 314 4.73 11.26 -18.34
C ILE A 314 5.54 10.04 -17.93
N GLU A 315 5.14 9.42 -16.84
CA GLU A 315 5.65 8.13 -16.39
C GLU A 315 4.85 7.01 -17.04
N PHE A 316 5.54 6.15 -17.77
CA PHE A 316 4.98 5.07 -18.55
C PHE A 316 5.94 3.88 -18.52
N VAL A 317 5.41 2.68 -18.36
CA VAL A 317 6.18 1.44 -18.51
C VAL A 317 6.05 0.99 -19.95
N GLY A 318 6.94 1.47 -20.77
CA GLY A 318 7.14 1.05 -22.13
C GLY A 318 8.64 1.17 -22.39
N GLY A 319 9.24 0.16 -23.05
CA GLY A 319 10.68 0.14 -23.31
C GLY A 319 11.15 1.46 -23.92
N ALA A 320 12.43 1.75 -23.72
CA ALA A 320 13.07 2.94 -24.25
C ALA A 320 12.73 3.08 -25.75
N VAL A 321 11.92 4.10 -26.08
CA VAL A 321 11.61 4.42 -27.46
C VAL A 321 12.90 4.95 -28.09
N ALA A 322 13.58 4.12 -28.83
CA ALA A 322 14.55 4.63 -29.80
C ALA A 322 13.77 5.54 -30.74
N SER A 323 14.07 6.84 -30.69
CA SER A 323 13.50 7.85 -31.57
C SER A 323 13.87 7.50 -33.03
N SER A 324 12.96 6.85 -33.72
CA SER A 324 13.01 6.77 -35.17
C SER A 324 11.68 7.21 -35.72
N ALA A 325 11.64 8.44 -36.20
CA ALA A 325 10.55 8.95 -37.01
C ALA A 325 10.35 8.00 -38.23
N GLY A 326 9.08 7.56 -38.40
CA GLY A 326 8.59 7.01 -39.64
C GLY A 326 9.05 5.60 -39.96
N SER A 327 8.44 4.58 -39.36
CA SER A 327 8.42 3.24 -39.93
C SER A 327 7.00 2.78 -40.11
N ALA A 328 6.47 2.90 -41.31
CA ALA A 328 5.37 2.04 -41.78
C ALA A 328 5.79 0.58 -41.47
N ALA A 329 4.86 -0.22 -40.96
CA ALA A 329 5.07 -1.57 -40.48
C ALA A 329 5.90 -2.40 -41.48
N LYS A 330 7.23 -2.50 -41.24
CA LYS A 330 8.10 -3.33 -42.08
C LYS A 330 7.65 -4.78 -41.95
N LYS A 331 7.37 -5.42 -43.05
CA LYS A 331 7.18 -6.87 -43.11
C LYS A 331 8.56 -7.54 -43.15
N PRO A 332 8.69 -8.83 -42.76
CA PRO A 332 9.91 -9.60 -42.97
C PRO A 332 10.27 -9.65 -44.47
N GLU A 333 11.55 -9.62 -44.80
CA GLU A 333 12.04 -9.71 -46.19
C GLU A 333 11.93 -11.13 -46.75
N GLY A 334 11.55 -12.12 -45.93
CA GLY A 334 11.34 -13.52 -46.27
C GLY A 334 10.42 -14.19 -45.25
N THR A 335 10.15 -15.47 -45.47
CA THR A 335 9.28 -16.28 -44.60
C THR A 335 10.01 -17.32 -43.78
N ASP A 336 11.33 -17.43 -43.94
CA ASP A 336 12.16 -18.34 -43.17
C ASP A 336 12.49 -17.75 -41.78
N GLU A 337 12.95 -18.61 -40.88
CA GLU A 337 13.22 -18.25 -39.49
C GLU A 337 14.28 -17.13 -39.35
N LYS A 338 15.26 -17.09 -40.26
CA LYS A 338 16.32 -16.06 -40.24
C LYS A 338 15.77 -14.70 -40.66
N ALA A 339 14.90 -14.66 -41.68
CA ALA A 339 14.23 -13.43 -42.12
C ALA A 339 13.29 -12.91 -41.04
N ILE A 340 12.53 -13.80 -40.39
CA ILE A 340 11.65 -13.44 -39.25
C ILE A 340 12.52 -12.92 -38.08
N ALA A 341 13.60 -13.58 -37.74
CA ALA A 341 14.49 -13.14 -36.66
C ALA A 341 15.15 -11.78 -36.97
N ALA A 342 15.52 -11.52 -38.23
CA ALA A 342 16.04 -10.22 -38.66
C ALA A 342 14.97 -9.13 -38.52
N TRP A 343 13.73 -9.44 -38.92
CA TRP A 343 12.57 -8.55 -38.72
C TRP A 343 12.29 -8.25 -37.26
N VAL A 344 12.23 -9.28 -36.38
CA VAL A 344 12.06 -9.11 -34.92
C VAL A 344 13.10 -8.14 -34.36
N ARG A 345 14.38 -8.35 -34.71
CA ARG A 345 15.48 -7.47 -34.29
C ARG A 345 15.33 -6.05 -34.82
N SER A 346 14.82 -5.89 -36.05
CA SER A 346 14.58 -4.57 -36.64
C SER A 346 13.47 -3.77 -35.89
N LEU A 347 12.59 -4.47 -35.17
CA LEU A 347 11.57 -3.87 -34.28
C LEU A 347 12.12 -3.57 -32.88
N GLY A 348 13.38 -3.94 -32.59
CA GLY A 348 13.96 -3.83 -31.25
C GLY A 348 13.78 -5.09 -30.38
N GLY A 349 13.20 -6.15 -30.93
CA GLY A 349 13.00 -7.42 -30.24
C GLY A 349 14.29 -8.28 -30.18
N LYS A 350 14.17 -9.40 -29.46
CA LYS A 350 15.24 -10.38 -29.24
C LYS A 350 14.84 -11.74 -29.78
N THR A 351 15.84 -12.53 -30.20
CA THR A 351 15.60 -13.88 -30.72
C THR A 351 16.67 -14.84 -30.23
N GLU A 352 16.25 -16.07 -29.95
CA GLU A 352 17.16 -17.14 -29.53
C GLU A 352 17.01 -18.36 -30.45
N PHE A 353 18.14 -18.86 -30.91
CA PHE A 353 18.23 -20.06 -31.74
C PHE A 353 18.82 -21.22 -30.94
N ARG A 354 18.27 -22.42 -31.15
CA ARG A 354 18.89 -23.66 -30.70
C ARG A 354 19.27 -24.47 -31.92
N GLY A 355 20.58 -24.48 -32.26
CA GLY A 355 21.03 -24.96 -33.54
C GLY A 355 20.58 -24.06 -34.70
N ALA A 356 19.83 -24.60 -35.64
CA ALA A 356 19.29 -23.86 -36.79
C ALA A 356 17.85 -23.34 -36.55
N SER A 357 17.17 -23.83 -35.52
CA SER A 357 15.74 -23.50 -35.25
C SER A 357 15.58 -22.33 -34.27
N LEU A 358 14.69 -21.41 -34.62
CA LEU A 358 14.28 -20.28 -33.78
C LEU A 358 13.35 -20.77 -32.69
N ARG A 359 13.77 -20.69 -31.42
CA ARG A 359 13.07 -21.25 -30.27
C ARG A 359 12.43 -20.21 -29.35
N ALA A 360 13.04 -19.02 -29.28
CA ALA A 360 12.45 -17.96 -28.45
C ALA A 360 12.46 -16.62 -29.19
N ILE A 361 11.38 -15.88 -29.01
CA ILE A 361 11.19 -14.51 -29.50
C ILE A 361 10.70 -13.65 -28.34
N SER A 362 11.36 -12.51 -28.10
CA SER A 362 10.82 -11.43 -27.30
C SER A 362 10.61 -10.20 -28.16
N LEU A 363 9.39 -9.74 -28.22
CA LEU A 363 8.95 -8.45 -28.77
C LEU A 363 8.49 -7.51 -27.66
N ALA A 364 8.86 -7.82 -26.40
CA ALA A 364 8.46 -7.04 -25.23
C ALA A 364 8.79 -5.56 -25.43
N SER A 365 7.83 -4.71 -25.08
CA SER A 365 7.91 -3.25 -25.18
C SER A 365 8.20 -2.71 -26.59
N THR A 366 7.92 -3.50 -27.64
CA THR A 366 7.98 -3.04 -29.04
C THR A 366 6.61 -2.56 -29.52
N ARG A 367 6.59 -1.89 -30.67
CA ARG A 367 5.35 -1.42 -31.32
C ARG A 367 4.73 -2.48 -32.23
N VAL A 368 4.92 -3.75 -31.94
CA VAL A 368 4.30 -4.81 -32.72
C VAL A 368 2.78 -4.76 -32.51
N SER A 369 2.02 -4.88 -33.59
CA SER A 369 0.56 -4.88 -33.61
C SER A 369 0.02 -6.26 -33.95
N ASP A 370 -1.30 -6.47 -33.72
CA ASP A 370 -2.00 -7.71 -34.04
C ASP A 370 -1.71 -8.22 -35.44
N ALA A 371 -1.85 -7.35 -36.46
CA ALA A 371 -1.65 -7.72 -37.86
C ALA A 371 -0.23 -8.23 -38.18
N GLN A 372 0.75 -7.81 -37.39
CA GLN A 372 2.14 -8.24 -37.59
C GLN A 372 2.43 -9.63 -37.03
N LEU A 373 1.62 -10.13 -36.07
CA LEU A 373 1.78 -11.48 -35.53
C LEU A 373 1.51 -12.58 -36.55
N GLN A 374 0.83 -12.27 -37.66
CA GLN A 374 0.64 -13.24 -38.77
C GLN A 374 1.95 -13.85 -39.26
N TRP A 375 3.07 -13.11 -39.14
CA TRP A 375 4.38 -13.58 -39.56
C TRP A 375 4.97 -14.63 -38.63
N LEU A 376 4.54 -14.64 -37.35
CA LEU A 376 5.00 -15.60 -36.35
C LEU A 376 4.25 -16.93 -36.45
N GLY A 377 3.02 -16.95 -36.93
CA GLY A 377 2.15 -18.13 -36.92
C GLY A 377 2.71 -19.38 -37.66
N ARG A 378 3.80 -19.24 -38.37
CA ARG A 378 4.46 -20.37 -39.05
C ARG A 378 5.55 -21.05 -38.23
N LEU A 379 5.96 -20.46 -37.12
CA LEU A 379 7.04 -20.93 -36.27
C LEU A 379 6.54 -22.02 -35.29
N VAL A 380 6.12 -23.16 -35.84
CA VAL A 380 5.46 -24.22 -35.03
C VAL A 380 6.38 -24.82 -33.95
N ASP A 381 7.69 -24.66 -34.10
CA ASP A 381 8.72 -25.12 -33.17
C ASP A 381 9.12 -24.05 -32.15
N LEU A 382 8.46 -22.89 -32.12
CA LEU A 382 8.71 -21.84 -31.15
C LEU A 382 8.32 -22.31 -29.75
N GLU A 383 9.25 -22.21 -28.80
CA GLU A 383 9.07 -22.66 -27.42
C GLU A 383 8.67 -21.51 -26.45
N SER A 384 9.15 -20.30 -26.72
CA SER A 384 8.89 -19.13 -25.87
C SER A 384 8.55 -17.90 -26.71
N LEU A 385 7.46 -17.22 -26.37
CA LEU A 385 7.03 -15.97 -26.99
C LEU A 385 6.70 -14.94 -25.91
N ASP A 386 7.42 -13.84 -25.94
CA ASP A 386 7.23 -12.72 -25.03
C ASP A 386 6.72 -11.49 -25.80
N LEU A 387 5.50 -11.09 -25.48
CA LEU A 387 4.77 -9.97 -26.06
C LEU A 387 4.42 -8.91 -24.98
N GLU A 388 5.11 -8.93 -23.85
CA GLU A 388 4.85 -8.01 -22.74
C GLU A 388 4.86 -6.55 -23.21
N ALA A 389 3.90 -5.76 -22.73
CA ALA A 389 3.78 -4.32 -22.97
C ALA A 389 3.79 -3.97 -24.47
N THR A 390 3.09 -4.76 -25.29
CA THR A 390 2.86 -4.51 -26.72
C THR A 390 1.41 -4.12 -27.00
N GLU A 391 1.13 -3.68 -28.25
CA GLU A 391 -0.23 -3.30 -28.71
C GLU A 391 -1.09 -4.51 -29.10
N ILE A 392 -0.75 -5.72 -28.60
CA ILE A 392 -1.45 -6.95 -28.95
C ILE A 392 -2.76 -7.05 -28.18
N GLY A 393 -3.80 -7.43 -28.92
CA GLY A 393 -5.12 -7.77 -28.39
C GLY A 393 -5.59 -9.16 -28.84
N ASP A 394 -6.90 -9.38 -28.72
CA ASP A 394 -7.53 -10.67 -29.02
C ASP A 394 -7.31 -11.12 -30.46
N MET A 395 -7.31 -10.17 -31.41
CA MET A 395 -7.11 -10.48 -32.83
C MET A 395 -5.68 -10.96 -33.12
N GLY A 396 -4.70 -10.46 -32.36
CA GLY A 396 -3.30 -10.91 -32.48
C GLY A 396 -3.14 -12.37 -32.11
N LEU A 397 -3.81 -12.84 -31.06
CA LEU A 397 -3.77 -14.22 -30.62
C LEU A 397 -4.33 -15.19 -31.66
N ALA A 398 -5.29 -14.76 -32.50
CA ALA A 398 -5.82 -15.58 -33.58
C ALA A 398 -4.72 -16.02 -34.57
N PHE A 399 -3.69 -15.20 -34.81
CA PHE A 399 -2.58 -15.54 -35.70
C PHE A 399 -1.59 -16.53 -35.10
N LEU A 400 -1.63 -16.73 -33.77
CA LEU A 400 -0.68 -17.59 -33.05
C LEU A 400 -1.19 -19.02 -32.83
N GLN A 401 -2.43 -19.35 -33.19
CA GLN A 401 -3.09 -20.64 -32.90
C GLN A 401 -2.30 -21.88 -33.33
N SER A 402 -1.45 -21.75 -34.36
CA SER A 402 -0.63 -22.86 -34.88
C SER A 402 0.66 -23.11 -34.09
N LEU A 403 1.03 -22.25 -33.13
CA LEU A 403 2.27 -22.38 -32.33
C LEU A 403 2.12 -23.45 -31.24
N SER A 404 1.84 -24.68 -31.63
CA SER A 404 1.57 -25.79 -30.71
C SER A 404 2.78 -26.21 -29.87
N GLY A 405 4.00 -25.77 -30.23
CA GLY A 405 5.24 -26.00 -29.50
C GLY A 405 5.50 -25.05 -28.32
N LEU A 406 4.64 -24.05 -28.11
CA LEU A 406 4.86 -23.06 -27.04
C LEU A 406 4.79 -23.69 -25.65
N HIS A 407 5.85 -23.43 -24.87
CA HIS A 407 5.96 -23.73 -23.46
C HIS A 407 5.70 -22.49 -22.57
N GLU A 408 6.06 -21.31 -23.07
CA GLU A 408 5.93 -20.04 -22.38
C GLU A 408 5.30 -18.99 -23.29
N LEU A 409 4.26 -18.30 -22.76
CA LEU A 409 3.63 -17.17 -23.43
C LEU A 409 3.44 -16.04 -22.40
N ASN A 410 4.11 -14.91 -22.67
CA ASN A 410 4.00 -13.71 -21.86
C ASN A 410 3.18 -12.65 -22.62
N LEU A 411 2.04 -12.31 -22.07
CA LEU A 411 1.08 -11.31 -22.55
C LEU A 411 0.84 -10.22 -21.51
N ASN A 412 1.73 -10.10 -20.50
CA ASN A 412 1.58 -9.08 -19.46
C ASN A 412 1.45 -7.68 -20.09
N ASN A 413 0.56 -6.86 -19.53
CA ASN A 413 0.37 -5.47 -19.96
C ASN A 413 -0.01 -5.33 -21.45
N THR A 414 -0.78 -6.29 -21.99
CA THR A 414 -1.40 -6.22 -23.33
C THR A 414 -2.91 -5.95 -23.21
N THR A 415 -3.56 -5.74 -24.34
CA THR A 415 -5.03 -5.52 -24.40
C THR A 415 -5.83 -6.81 -24.58
N VAL A 416 -5.22 -7.96 -24.32
CA VAL A 416 -5.88 -9.27 -24.39
C VAL A 416 -6.99 -9.35 -23.35
N SER A 417 -8.16 -9.84 -23.79
CA SER A 417 -9.34 -10.04 -22.95
C SER A 417 -9.73 -11.52 -22.87
N ASP A 418 -10.84 -11.80 -22.17
CA ASP A 418 -11.43 -13.15 -22.11
C ASP A 418 -11.69 -13.75 -23.51
N SER A 419 -12.05 -12.92 -24.50
CA SER A 419 -12.32 -13.37 -25.87
C SER A 419 -11.06 -13.90 -26.57
N GLY A 420 -9.90 -13.29 -26.30
CA GLY A 420 -8.61 -13.72 -26.84
C GLY A 420 -8.19 -15.10 -26.37
N LEU A 421 -8.55 -15.49 -25.15
CA LEU A 421 -8.17 -16.78 -24.58
C LEU A 421 -8.75 -17.98 -25.35
N ALA A 422 -9.83 -17.80 -26.13
CA ALA A 422 -10.36 -18.84 -27.02
C ALA A 422 -9.31 -19.33 -28.04
N HIS A 423 -8.33 -18.49 -28.38
CA HIS A 423 -7.27 -18.84 -29.34
C HIS A 423 -6.13 -19.65 -28.70
N LEU A 424 -6.15 -19.87 -27.38
CA LEU A 424 -5.10 -20.64 -26.67
C LEU A 424 -5.39 -22.16 -26.61
N VAL A 425 -6.55 -22.62 -27.05
CA VAL A 425 -6.99 -24.03 -26.93
C VAL A 425 -5.99 -25.03 -27.50
N GLY A 426 -5.22 -24.63 -28.52
CA GLY A 426 -4.19 -25.46 -29.18
C GLY A 426 -2.87 -25.63 -28.42
N PHE A 427 -2.61 -24.83 -27.38
CA PHE A 427 -1.28 -24.73 -26.75
C PHE A 427 -1.10 -25.77 -25.64
N ARG A 428 -1.25 -27.04 -25.99
CA ARG A 428 -1.23 -28.15 -25.01
C ARG A 428 0.08 -28.35 -24.28
N GLN A 429 1.19 -27.82 -24.80
CA GLN A 429 2.50 -27.88 -24.16
C GLN A 429 2.80 -26.67 -23.27
N LEU A 430 1.89 -25.68 -23.23
CA LEU A 430 2.06 -24.45 -22.47
C LEU A 430 2.16 -24.76 -20.97
N ARG A 431 3.25 -24.31 -20.34
CA ARG A 431 3.57 -24.47 -18.94
C ARG A 431 3.44 -23.17 -18.15
N THR A 432 3.78 -22.06 -18.80
CA THR A 432 3.73 -20.73 -18.22
C THR A 432 2.89 -19.81 -19.09
N LEU A 433 1.85 -19.25 -18.50
CA LEU A 433 0.99 -18.23 -19.13
C LEU A 433 0.96 -16.99 -18.23
N ARG A 434 1.43 -15.86 -18.76
CA ARG A 434 1.40 -14.58 -18.05
C ARG A 434 0.40 -13.64 -18.71
N LEU A 435 -0.57 -13.20 -17.94
CA LEU A 435 -1.69 -12.33 -18.30
C LEU A 435 -1.83 -11.16 -17.33
N GLY A 436 -0.77 -10.81 -16.60
CA GLY A 436 -0.79 -9.72 -15.64
C GLY A 436 -1.06 -8.38 -16.31
N GLY A 437 -1.91 -7.54 -15.71
CA GLY A 437 -2.27 -6.23 -16.26
C GLY A 437 -3.06 -6.28 -17.58
N THR A 438 -3.67 -7.44 -17.94
CA THR A 438 -4.52 -7.59 -19.11
C THR A 438 -6.00 -7.29 -18.80
N LEU A 439 -6.90 -7.49 -19.77
CA LEU A 439 -8.35 -7.31 -19.65
C LEU A 439 -9.09 -8.57 -19.20
N VAL A 440 -8.37 -9.62 -18.86
CA VAL A 440 -8.96 -10.91 -18.49
C VAL A 440 -9.69 -10.78 -17.16
N ARG A 441 -11.00 -11.10 -17.18
CA ARG A 441 -11.87 -11.17 -15.99
C ARG A 441 -12.05 -12.58 -15.47
N GLY A 442 -11.66 -13.57 -16.30
CA GLY A 442 -11.64 -14.97 -15.96
C GLY A 442 -12.70 -15.82 -16.66
N ALA A 443 -13.73 -15.25 -17.28
CA ALA A 443 -14.71 -16.04 -18.05
C ALA A 443 -14.02 -16.82 -19.20
N GLY A 444 -13.04 -16.20 -19.87
CA GLY A 444 -12.25 -16.83 -20.94
C GLY A 444 -11.35 -17.97 -20.48
N LEU A 445 -11.09 -18.10 -19.18
CA LEU A 445 -10.27 -19.20 -18.65
C LEU A 445 -10.94 -20.58 -18.78
N GLU A 446 -12.23 -20.62 -19.14
CA GLU A 446 -12.86 -21.88 -19.52
C GLU A 446 -12.15 -22.55 -20.72
N TYR A 447 -11.57 -21.76 -21.63
CA TYR A 447 -10.79 -22.27 -22.76
C TYR A 447 -9.43 -22.84 -22.35
N ALA A 448 -8.92 -22.46 -21.17
CA ALA A 448 -7.66 -22.95 -20.64
C ALA A 448 -7.75 -24.38 -20.08
N LYS A 449 -8.94 -24.99 -19.96
CA LYS A 449 -9.12 -26.40 -19.51
C LYS A 449 -8.32 -27.41 -20.35
N GLY A 450 -8.05 -27.08 -21.61
CA GLY A 450 -7.22 -27.89 -22.51
C GLY A 450 -5.71 -27.79 -22.25
N LEU A 451 -5.26 -26.83 -21.42
CA LEU A 451 -3.85 -26.57 -21.11
C LEU A 451 -3.36 -27.48 -19.98
N THR A 452 -3.35 -28.79 -20.22
CA THR A 452 -3.07 -29.79 -19.19
C THR A 452 -1.61 -29.77 -18.66
N SER A 453 -0.71 -29.06 -19.36
CA SER A 453 0.68 -28.87 -18.94
C SER A 453 0.88 -27.57 -18.15
N LEU A 454 -0.14 -26.73 -17.99
CA LEU A 454 -0.02 -25.42 -17.37
C LEU A 454 0.27 -25.57 -15.88
N THR A 455 1.45 -25.08 -15.47
CA THR A 455 1.92 -25.12 -14.09
C THR A 455 2.05 -23.75 -13.45
N GLU A 456 2.14 -22.69 -14.27
CA GLU A 456 2.26 -21.30 -13.82
C GLU A 456 1.25 -20.42 -14.55
N LEU A 457 0.44 -19.68 -13.77
CA LEU A 457 -0.52 -18.70 -14.27
C LEU A 457 -0.37 -17.40 -13.49
N ASP A 458 0.02 -16.34 -14.22
CA ASP A 458 0.13 -14.98 -13.67
C ASP A 458 -1.03 -14.12 -14.19
N LEU A 459 -1.82 -13.62 -13.26
CA LEU A 459 -2.95 -12.72 -13.48
C LEU A 459 -2.85 -11.48 -12.59
N THR A 460 -1.63 -11.15 -12.14
CA THR A 460 -1.38 -10.00 -11.28
C THR A 460 -1.91 -8.72 -11.91
N GLY A 461 -2.81 -8.02 -11.21
CA GLY A 461 -3.42 -6.78 -11.69
C GLY A 461 -4.39 -6.94 -12.86
N ALA A 462 -4.71 -8.17 -13.28
CA ALA A 462 -5.86 -8.43 -14.15
C ALA A 462 -7.15 -8.40 -13.31
N PRO A 463 -8.29 -7.89 -13.84
CA PRO A 463 -9.54 -7.75 -13.08
C PRO A 463 -10.29 -9.08 -12.91
N VAL A 464 -9.57 -10.12 -12.51
CA VAL A 464 -10.14 -11.44 -12.25
C VAL A 464 -10.98 -11.39 -10.98
N ASN A 465 -12.20 -11.87 -11.06
CA ASN A 465 -13.16 -11.92 -9.95
C ASN A 465 -13.40 -13.37 -9.48
N ASP A 466 -14.31 -13.56 -8.53
CA ASP A 466 -14.63 -14.87 -7.95
C ASP A 466 -15.13 -15.90 -8.98
N GLU A 467 -15.87 -15.46 -10.00
CA GLU A 467 -16.28 -16.34 -11.10
C GLU A 467 -15.07 -16.82 -11.92
N GLY A 468 -14.11 -15.90 -12.17
CA GLY A 468 -12.85 -16.25 -12.83
C GLY A 468 -12.06 -17.26 -12.00
N LEU A 469 -11.95 -17.05 -10.68
CA LEU A 469 -11.24 -17.96 -9.79
C LEU A 469 -11.88 -19.36 -9.78
N ARG A 470 -13.20 -19.45 -9.91
CA ARG A 470 -13.91 -20.74 -10.06
C ARG A 470 -13.45 -21.51 -11.31
N ARG A 471 -13.15 -20.79 -12.42
CA ARG A 471 -12.63 -21.41 -13.65
C ARG A 471 -11.17 -21.84 -13.48
N ILE A 472 -10.36 -21.00 -12.83
CA ILE A 472 -8.95 -21.32 -12.50
C ILE A 472 -8.87 -22.58 -11.64
N ALA A 473 -9.80 -22.78 -10.71
CA ALA A 473 -9.83 -23.95 -9.82
C ALA A 473 -9.99 -25.30 -10.55
N GLU A 474 -10.30 -25.27 -11.84
CA GLU A 474 -10.35 -26.48 -12.68
C GLU A 474 -8.98 -26.85 -13.30
N LEU A 475 -7.99 -25.97 -13.20
CA LEU A 475 -6.63 -26.17 -13.70
C LEU A 475 -5.76 -26.90 -12.66
N SER A 476 -6.05 -28.18 -12.42
CA SER A 476 -5.48 -28.97 -11.34
C SER A 476 -3.94 -29.19 -11.41
N SER A 477 -3.32 -28.89 -12.55
CA SER A 477 -1.86 -28.98 -12.75
C SER A 477 -1.10 -27.75 -12.21
N LEU A 478 -1.80 -26.68 -11.80
CA LEU A 478 -1.18 -25.46 -11.34
C LEU A 478 -0.35 -25.66 -10.07
N LYS A 479 0.87 -25.14 -10.11
CA LYS A 479 1.82 -25.05 -9.00
C LYS A 479 2.06 -23.63 -8.55
N ARG A 480 1.94 -22.67 -9.45
CA ARG A 480 2.15 -21.25 -9.19
C ARG A 480 0.97 -20.45 -9.71
N LEU A 481 0.33 -19.69 -8.83
CA LEU A 481 -0.83 -18.86 -9.14
C LEU A 481 -0.66 -17.47 -8.53
N MET A 482 -0.48 -16.46 -9.38
CA MET A 482 -0.36 -15.07 -8.98
C MET A 482 -1.66 -14.33 -9.31
N LEU A 483 -2.31 -13.80 -8.28
CA LEU A 483 -3.61 -13.11 -8.33
C LEU A 483 -3.55 -11.76 -7.58
N SER A 484 -2.34 -11.29 -7.29
CA SER A 484 -2.20 -10.02 -6.56
C SER A 484 -2.91 -8.88 -7.30
N TYR A 485 -3.63 -8.06 -6.54
CA TYR A 485 -4.39 -6.90 -7.05
C TYR A 485 -5.51 -7.26 -8.04
N SER A 486 -6.15 -8.40 -7.86
CA SER A 486 -7.37 -8.81 -8.57
C SER A 486 -8.62 -8.60 -7.70
N ASP A 487 -9.81 -8.73 -8.30
CA ASP A 487 -11.11 -8.50 -7.65
C ASP A 487 -11.64 -9.73 -6.91
N ILE A 488 -10.74 -10.51 -6.30
CA ILE A 488 -11.07 -11.76 -5.60
C ILE A 488 -11.43 -11.46 -4.15
N THR A 489 -12.49 -12.14 -3.68
CA THR A 489 -12.98 -12.10 -2.31
C THR A 489 -12.87 -13.46 -1.62
N ASN A 490 -13.33 -13.54 -0.37
CA ASN A 490 -13.41 -14.81 0.37
C ASN A 490 -14.25 -15.87 -0.35
N ASP A 491 -15.32 -15.45 -1.04
CA ASP A 491 -16.24 -16.38 -1.72
C ASP A 491 -15.56 -17.09 -2.90
N GLY A 492 -14.72 -16.36 -3.65
CA GLY A 492 -13.90 -16.95 -4.71
C GLY A 492 -12.89 -17.93 -4.16
N LEU A 493 -12.23 -17.59 -3.04
CA LEU A 493 -11.22 -18.45 -2.42
C LEU A 493 -11.77 -19.78 -1.94
N ALA A 494 -13.07 -19.93 -1.72
CA ALA A 494 -13.68 -21.23 -1.41
C ALA A 494 -13.43 -22.29 -2.52
N GLN A 495 -13.12 -21.89 -3.74
CA GLN A 495 -12.93 -22.80 -4.87
C GLN A 495 -11.49 -23.33 -4.97
N ILE A 496 -10.50 -22.65 -4.39
CA ILE A 496 -9.07 -23.01 -4.59
C ILE A 496 -8.63 -24.28 -3.89
N GLU A 497 -9.42 -24.80 -2.93
CA GLU A 497 -9.09 -26.05 -2.21
C GLU A 497 -8.85 -27.23 -3.15
N LYS A 498 -9.37 -27.15 -4.40
CA LYS A 498 -9.14 -28.16 -5.45
C LYS A 498 -7.72 -28.13 -6.02
N LEU A 499 -7.01 -27.00 -5.89
CA LEU A 499 -5.67 -26.81 -6.43
C LEU A 499 -4.59 -27.36 -5.48
N THR A 500 -4.70 -28.63 -5.13
CA THR A 500 -3.85 -29.26 -4.12
C THR A 500 -2.37 -29.32 -4.48
N GLN A 501 -1.98 -29.05 -5.74
CA GLN A 501 -0.61 -29.02 -6.20
C GLN A 501 0.05 -27.63 -6.06
N LEU A 502 -0.68 -26.60 -5.60
CA LEU A 502 -0.11 -25.27 -5.45
C LEU A 502 1.05 -25.24 -4.46
N GLU A 503 2.16 -24.72 -4.95
CA GLU A 503 3.39 -24.46 -4.20
C GLU A 503 3.58 -22.97 -3.92
N VAL A 504 3.09 -22.10 -4.83
CA VAL A 504 3.19 -20.62 -4.73
C VAL A 504 1.83 -20.00 -4.96
N MET A 505 1.44 -19.10 -4.07
CA MET A 505 0.21 -18.30 -4.20
C MET A 505 0.45 -16.86 -3.78
N GLU A 506 0.08 -15.92 -4.67
CA GLU A 506 0.16 -14.49 -4.39
C GLU A 506 -1.24 -13.86 -4.45
N LEU A 507 -1.62 -13.18 -3.35
CA LEU A 507 -2.93 -12.56 -3.14
C LEU A 507 -2.80 -11.11 -2.65
N ASP A 508 -1.63 -10.48 -2.81
CA ASP A 508 -1.43 -9.11 -2.32
C ASP A 508 -2.52 -8.16 -2.85
N GLY A 509 -3.08 -7.34 -1.96
CA GLY A 509 -4.06 -6.33 -2.34
C GLY A 509 -5.41 -6.87 -2.81
N THR A 510 -5.73 -8.14 -2.52
CA THR A 510 -7.08 -8.72 -2.72
C THR A 510 -7.95 -8.53 -1.48
N ASP A 511 -9.26 -8.80 -1.60
CA ASP A 511 -10.19 -8.76 -0.46
C ASP A 511 -10.16 -10.02 0.40
N THR A 512 -9.01 -10.66 0.50
CA THR A 512 -8.81 -11.82 1.36
C THR A 512 -8.93 -11.45 2.83
N GLY A 513 -9.94 -12.00 3.49
CA GLY A 513 -10.18 -11.89 4.93
C GLY A 513 -9.96 -13.22 5.65
N ASP A 514 -10.40 -13.29 6.92
CA ASP A 514 -10.23 -14.47 7.78
C ASP A 514 -10.82 -15.73 7.15
N GLU A 515 -12.01 -15.64 6.56
CA GLU A 515 -12.67 -16.79 5.91
C GLU A 515 -11.93 -17.24 4.66
N GLY A 516 -11.39 -16.30 3.86
CA GLY A 516 -10.54 -16.63 2.72
C GLY A 516 -9.28 -17.41 3.13
N LEU A 517 -8.64 -17.01 4.23
CA LEU A 517 -7.46 -17.71 4.76
C LEU A 517 -7.78 -19.13 5.24
N ARG A 518 -9.02 -19.40 5.65
CA ARG A 518 -9.45 -20.77 5.98
C ARG A 518 -9.30 -21.71 4.77
N HIS A 519 -9.66 -21.22 3.56
CA HIS A 519 -9.53 -21.98 2.32
C HIS A 519 -8.06 -22.09 1.87
N VAL A 520 -7.28 -21.01 1.99
CA VAL A 520 -5.83 -21.05 1.72
C VAL A 520 -5.12 -22.04 2.61
N GLY A 521 -5.51 -22.13 3.91
CA GLY A 521 -4.95 -23.08 4.88
C GLY A 521 -5.16 -24.56 4.54
N ALA A 522 -6.04 -24.89 3.58
CA ALA A 522 -6.23 -26.24 3.05
C ALA A 522 -5.11 -26.67 2.08
N LEU A 523 -4.36 -25.73 1.49
CA LEU A 523 -3.35 -25.98 0.45
C LEU A 523 -2.01 -26.41 1.06
N LYS A 524 -1.91 -27.65 1.49
CA LYS A 524 -0.78 -28.17 2.31
C LYS A 524 0.59 -28.22 1.61
N ASN A 525 0.61 -28.06 0.28
CA ASN A 525 1.85 -28.03 -0.51
C ASN A 525 2.44 -26.62 -0.67
N LEU A 526 1.77 -25.57 -0.16
CA LEU A 526 2.27 -24.20 -0.26
C LEU A 526 3.64 -24.06 0.42
N ARG A 527 4.56 -23.46 -0.33
CA ARG A 527 5.91 -23.07 0.06
C ARG A 527 6.07 -21.56 0.11
N GLU A 528 5.38 -20.84 -0.77
CA GLU A 528 5.40 -19.37 -0.82
C GLU A 528 3.97 -18.84 -0.80
N LEU A 529 3.71 -17.87 0.08
CA LEU A 529 2.42 -17.22 0.22
C LEU A 529 2.61 -15.71 0.43
N ALA A 530 2.01 -14.90 -0.45
CA ALA A 530 1.98 -13.45 -0.31
C ALA A 530 0.55 -12.96 -0.04
N LEU A 531 0.40 -12.18 1.03
CA LEU A 531 -0.87 -11.68 1.56
C LEU A 531 -0.79 -10.18 1.92
N GLY A 532 0.17 -9.46 1.34
CA GLY A 532 0.35 -8.04 1.62
C GLY A 532 -0.90 -7.24 1.35
N SER A 533 -1.22 -6.28 2.20
CA SER A 533 -2.40 -5.41 2.08
C SER A 533 -3.76 -6.13 2.06
N CYS A 534 -3.84 -7.39 2.50
CA CYS A 534 -5.09 -8.12 2.70
C CYS A 534 -5.75 -7.76 4.04
N ARG A 535 -7.05 -8.11 4.21
CA ARG A 535 -7.91 -7.62 5.31
C ARG A 535 -8.23 -8.66 6.38
N PHE A 536 -7.36 -9.60 6.63
CA PHE A 536 -7.52 -10.60 7.68
C PHE A 536 -7.02 -10.09 9.04
N THR A 537 -7.44 -10.79 10.10
CA THR A 537 -7.00 -10.58 11.49
C THR A 537 -6.13 -11.76 11.96
N GLU A 538 -5.77 -11.78 13.25
CA GLU A 538 -5.10 -12.94 13.86
C GLU A 538 -5.90 -14.24 13.75
N LYS A 539 -7.24 -14.17 13.65
CA LYS A 539 -8.09 -15.36 13.45
C LYS A 539 -7.86 -16.00 12.09
N GLY A 540 -7.68 -15.17 11.06
CA GLY A 540 -7.31 -15.68 9.73
C GLY A 540 -5.95 -16.36 9.73
N LEU A 541 -4.95 -15.79 10.41
CA LEU A 541 -3.61 -16.38 10.52
C LEU A 541 -3.61 -17.73 11.24
N GLU A 542 -4.57 -17.98 12.13
CA GLU A 542 -4.71 -19.28 12.79
C GLU A 542 -4.87 -20.42 11.77
N HIS A 543 -5.56 -20.19 10.65
CA HIS A 543 -5.78 -21.20 9.61
C HIS A 543 -4.49 -21.59 8.86
N LEU A 544 -3.46 -20.72 8.88
CA LEU A 544 -2.18 -21.00 8.24
C LEU A 544 -1.27 -21.94 9.05
N ARG A 545 -1.60 -22.22 10.32
CA ARG A 545 -0.78 -23.08 11.24
C ARG A 545 -0.45 -24.46 10.67
N GLY A 546 -1.28 -24.98 9.79
CA GLY A 546 -1.11 -26.29 9.17
C GLY A 546 -0.32 -26.28 7.86
N LEU A 547 0.23 -25.14 7.43
CA LEU A 547 1.06 -25.04 6.23
C LEU A 547 2.53 -25.35 6.55
N GLU A 548 2.80 -26.58 6.97
CA GLU A 548 4.12 -27.01 7.46
C GLU A 548 5.24 -26.93 6.41
N ASN A 549 4.88 -26.81 5.13
CA ASN A 549 5.82 -26.69 4.02
C ASN A 549 6.19 -25.23 3.69
N LEU A 550 5.58 -24.26 4.36
CA LEU A 550 5.78 -22.85 4.03
C LEU A 550 7.21 -22.40 4.34
N GLU A 551 7.87 -21.85 3.31
CA GLU A 551 9.26 -21.36 3.32
C GLU A 551 9.32 -19.84 3.27
N ARG A 552 8.35 -19.20 2.57
CA ARG A 552 8.24 -17.74 2.44
C ARG A 552 6.83 -17.27 2.76
N LEU A 553 6.73 -16.25 3.62
CA LEU A 553 5.45 -15.59 3.97
C LEU A 553 5.62 -14.07 3.94
N GLU A 554 4.83 -13.42 3.10
CA GLU A 554 4.78 -11.96 2.98
C GLU A 554 3.48 -11.45 3.61
N LEU A 555 3.57 -10.63 4.66
CA LEU A 555 2.43 -10.06 5.40
C LEU A 555 2.50 -8.52 5.44
N VAL A 556 3.11 -7.93 4.42
CA VAL A 556 3.34 -6.48 4.34
C VAL A 556 2.02 -5.71 4.42
N ARG A 557 1.97 -4.67 5.29
CA ARG A 557 0.76 -3.82 5.42
C ARG A 557 -0.51 -4.59 5.76
N THR A 558 -0.41 -5.57 6.63
CA THR A 558 -1.57 -6.30 7.18
C THR A 558 -1.81 -5.93 8.64
N ALA A 559 -2.97 -6.30 9.17
CA ALA A 559 -3.30 -6.12 10.58
C ALA A 559 -2.55 -7.10 11.52
N THR A 560 -1.49 -7.76 11.03
CA THR A 560 -0.69 -8.70 11.83
C THR A 560 -0.08 -7.99 13.04
N ASN A 561 -0.37 -8.53 14.22
CA ASN A 561 0.13 -8.09 15.52
C ASN A 561 0.89 -9.23 16.22
N ASP A 562 1.27 -9.03 17.49
CA ASP A 562 2.01 -10.05 18.26
C ASP A 562 1.23 -11.35 18.40
N ALA A 563 -0.09 -11.30 18.58
CA ALA A 563 -0.93 -12.50 18.65
C ALA A 563 -0.94 -13.25 17.29
N GLY A 564 -1.05 -12.50 16.18
CA GLY A 564 -0.95 -13.05 14.83
C GLY A 564 0.41 -13.68 14.55
N ALA A 565 1.50 -13.03 14.96
CA ALA A 565 2.86 -13.60 14.87
C ALA A 565 2.97 -14.91 15.68
N GLY A 566 2.26 -15.00 16.82
CA GLY A 566 2.16 -16.22 17.63
C GLY A 566 1.58 -17.42 16.89
N MET A 567 0.69 -17.19 15.90
CA MET A 567 0.10 -18.25 15.08
C MET A 567 1.11 -18.89 14.12
N LEU A 568 2.23 -18.20 13.84
CA LEU A 568 3.27 -18.68 12.92
C LEU A 568 4.25 -19.67 13.55
N ALA A 569 4.16 -19.93 14.86
CA ALA A 569 5.11 -20.78 15.62
C ALA A 569 5.32 -22.20 15.04
N ASN A 570 4.31 -22.73 14.33
CA ASN A 570 4.35 -24.08 13.76
C ASN A 570 5.02 -24.14 12.37
N LEU A 571 5.29 -23.01 11.73
CA LEU A 571 5.86 -22.96 10.39
C LEU A 571 7.38 -23.18 10.39
N LYS A 572 7.79 -24.39 10.78
CA LYS A 572 9.21 -24.72 11.06
C LYS A 572 10.14 -24.72 9.85
N LYS A 573 9.58 -24.66 8.63
CA LYS A 573 10.36 -24.53 7.38
C LYS A 573 10.52 -23.09 6.93
N LEU A 574 9.89 -22.13 7.62
CA LEU A 574 9.91 -20.73 7.22
C LEU A 574 11.34 -20.18 7.21
N GLU A 575 11.77 -19.72 6.05
CA GLU A 575 13.09 -19.12 5.80
C GLU A 575 13.01 -17.60 5.63
N VAL A 576 11.92 -17.10 5.06
CA VAL A 576 11.69 -15.67 4.81
C VAL A 576 10.35 -15.25 5.38
N LEU A 577 10.38 -14.26 6.25
CA LEU A 577 9.18 -13.64 6.83
C LEU A 577 9.27 -12.13 6.68
N ASN A 578 8.29 -11.57 6.00
CA ASN A 578 8.16 -10.14 5.84
C ASN A 578 6.96 -9.63 6.65
N LEU A 579 7.27 -8.84 7.65
CA LEU A 579 6.32 -8.15 8.54
C LEU A 579 6.47 -6.63 8.42
N ASP A 580 6.98 -6.14 7.28
CA ASP A 580 7.08 -4.72 7.03
C ASP A 580 5.70 -4.07 7.12
N TYR A 581 5.63 -2.93 7.80
CA TYR A 581 4.38 -2.20 7.94
C TYR A 581 3.28 -2.98 8.69
N THR A 582 3.61 -3.76 9.72
CA THR A 582 2.68 -4.48 10.60
C THR A 582 2.73 -3.98 12.05
N ALA A 583 1.80 -4.44 12.87
CA ALA A 583 1.70 -4.03 14.28
C ALA A 583 2.51 -4.89 15.26
N VAL A 584 3.46 -5.70 14.77
CA VAL A 584 4.31 -6.54 15.62
C VAL A 584 5.26 -5.71 16.47
N SER A 585 5.54 -6.19 17.68
CA SER A 585 6.42 -5.56 18.65
C SER A 585 7.52 -6.53 19.12
N ASP A 586 8.27 -6.12 20.14
CA ASP A 586 9.29 -6.96 20.79
C ASP A 586 8.72 -8.32 21.25
N LYS A 587 7.43 -8.39 21.62
CA LYS A 587 6.76 -9.63 22.02
C LYS A 587 6.67 -10.66 20.90
N ALA A 588 6.48 -10.23 19.66
CA ALA A 588 6.46 -11.16 18.52
C ALA A 588 7.79 -11.90 18.39
N LEU A 589 8.91 -11.26 18.71
CA LEU A 589 10.25 -11.83 18.60
C LEU A 589 10.44 -13.05 19.49
N GLU A 590 9.75 -13.12 20.65
CA GLU A 590 9.77 -14.29 21.55
C GLU A 590 9.30 -15.56 20.84
N VAL A 591 8.35 -15.43 19.92
CA VAL A 591 7.85 -16.53 19.11
C VAL A 591 8.74 -16.74 17.88
N LEU A 592 9.09 -15.67 17.17
CA LEU A 592 9.84 -15.77 15.92
C LEU A 592 11.22 -16.40 16.10
N LYS A 593 11.90 -16.24 17.26
CA LYS A 593 13.15 -16.92 17.57
C LYS A 593 13.04 -18.46 17.60
N THR A 594 11.80 -18.99 17.72
CA THR A 594 11.56 -20.45 17.71
C THR A 594 11.49 -21.05 16.31
N LEU A 595 11.63 -20.23 15.26
CA LEU A 595 11.62 -20.65 13.87
C LEU A 595 13.05 -21.02 13.44
N PRO A 596 13.39 -22.32 13.32
CA PRO A 596 14.79 -22.75 13.25
C PRO A 596 15.47 -22.47 11.91
N ARG A 597 14.69 -22.20 10.87
CA ARG A 597 15.19 -21.97 9.51
C ARG A 597 15.14 -20.52 9.06
N LEU A 598 14.65 -19.60 9.93
CA LEU A 598 14.48 -18.21 9.56
C LEU A 598 15.84 -17.57 9.23
N ARG A 599 15.95 -17.07 7.98
CA ARG A 599 17.17 -16.45 7.42
C ARG A 599 16.96 -15.00 7.08
N GLU A 600 15.75 -14.63 6.69
CA GLU A 600 15.37 -13.26 6.37
C GLU A 600 14.17 -12.85 7.19
N LEU A 601 14.33 -11.78 7.96
CA LEU A 601 13.27 -11.17 8.75
C LEU A 601 13.20 -9.68 8.43
N ARG A 602 12.07 -9.24 7.91
CA ARG A 602 11.80 -7.84 7.61
C ARG A 602 10.80 -7.28 8.61
N LEU A 603 11.19 -6.18 9.25
CA LEU A 603 10.46 -5.51 10.32
C LEU A 603 10.44 -3.99 10.10
N ASN A 604 10.60 -3.53 8.83
CA ASN A 604 10.54 -2.11 8.53
C ASN A 604 9.24 -1.51 9.07
N MET A 605 9.35 -0.41 9.80
CA MET A 605 8.21 0.25 10.43
C MET A 605 7.47 -0.59 11.51
N ALA A 606 7.99 -1.70 11.99
CA ALA A 606 7.44 -2.46 13.11
C ALA A 606 7.80 -1.80 14.47
N LYS A 607 7.08 -2.18 15.53
CA LYS A 607 7.27 -1.62 16.89
C LYS A 607 8.39 -2.29 17.67
N VAL A 608 9.46 -2.68 16.99
CA VAL A 608 10.63 -3.33 17.60
C VAL A 608 11.58 -2.27 18.15
N SER A 609 12.02 -2.47 19.39
CA SER A 609 12.90 -1.58 20.14
C SER A 609 14.16 -2.28 20.64
N ASP A 610 14.99 -1.56 21.41
CA ASP A 610 16.15 -2.18 22.07
C ASP A 610 15.75 -3.30 23.06
N ALA A 611 14.51 -3.32 23.54
CA ALA A 611 14.02 -4.41 24.40
C ALA A 611 13.97 -5.77 23.65
N GLY A 612 13.73 -5.76 22.34
CA GLY A 612 13.71 -6.97 21.49
C GLY A 612 15.10 -7.47 21.06
N ILE A 613 16.18 -6.74 21.36
CA ILE A 613 17.54 -7.10 20.92
C ILE A 613 17.97 -8.48 21.45
N ALA A 614 17.60 -8.83 22.68
CA ALA A 614 17.96 -10.13 23.26
C ALA A 614 17.37 -11.29 22.43
N GLU A 615 16.14 -11.12 21.94
CA GLU A 615 15.44 -12.13 21.14
C GLU A 615 16.04 -12.24 19.72
N LEU A 616 16.40 -11.11 19.11
CA LEU A 616 17.05 -11.08 17.80
C LEU A 616 18.44 -11.73 17.85
N LYS A 617 19.22 -11.52 18.93
CA LYS A 617 20.51 -12.19 19.15
C LYS A 617 20.37 -13.73 19.25
N ALA A 618 19.21 -14.22 19.69
CA ALA A 618 18.93 -15.66 19.77
C ALA A 618 18.60 -16.30 18.40
N MET A 619 18.68 -15.56 17.30
CA MET A 619 18.45 -16.03 15.93
C MET A 619 19.75 -16.06 15.09
N PRO A 620 20.74 -16.92 15.40
CA PRO A 620 22.04 -16.89 14.73
C PRO A 620 21.97 -17.29 13.24
N GLY A 621 20.85 -17.86 12.80
CA GLY A 621 20.60 -18.24 11.40
C GLY A 621 20.29 -17.07 10.48
N LEU A 622 19.96 -15.89 11.02
CA LEU A 622 19.59 -14.73 10.21
C LEU A 622 20.75 -14.27 9.30
N LYS A 623 20.39 -14.02 8.04
CA LYS A 623 21.27 -13.47 6.98
C LYS A 623 20.88 -12.05 6.60
N VAL A 624 19.58 -11.75 6.64
CA VAL A 624 19.03 -10.43 6.36
C VAL A 624 18.07 -10.06 7.49
N LEU A 625 18.28 -8.89 8.09
CA LEU A 625 17.41 -8.31 9.10
C LEU A 625 17.13 -6.86 8.73
N ASN A 626 15.87 -6.55 8.40
CA ASN A 626 15.45 -5.18 8.11
C ASN A 626 14.81 -4.55 9.36
N LEU A 627 15.50 -3.58 9.94
CA LEU A 627 15.07 -2.77 11.08
C LEU A 627 14.89 -1.30 10.69
N TYR A 628 14.69 -1.03 9.38
CA TYR A 628 14.50 0.33 8.89
C TYR A 628 13.25 0.93 9.55
N HIS A 629 13.33 2.17 10.01
CA HIS A 629 12.24 2.85 10.70
C HIS A 629 11.64 2.11 11.94
N THR A 630 12.43 1.31 12.66
CA THR A 630 12.05 0.75 13.97
C THR A 630 12.51 1.67 15.12
N MET A 631 12.24 1.28 16.36
CA MET A 631 12.69 1.99 17.57
C MET A 631 14.05 1.49 18.07
N VAL A 632 14.76 0.67 17.32
CA VAL A 632 16.10 0.21 17.65
C VAL A 632 17.07 1.39 17.58
N THR A 633 17.90 1.57 18.62
CA THR A 633 18.91 2.64 18.67
C THR A 633 20.24 2.18 18.07
N GLU A 634 21.18 3.14 17.88
CA GLU A 634 22.56 2.80 17.48
C GLU A 634 23.24 1.82 18.47
N LYS A 635 22.89 1.91 19.77
CA LYS A 635 23.38 0.99 20.78
C LYS A 635 22.88 -0.42 20.51
N GLY A 636 21.58 -0.57 20.30
CA GLY A 636 20.96 -1.86 19.94
C GLY A 636 21.56 -2.45 18.65
N LEU A 637 21.76 -1.60 17.63
CA LEU A 637 22.42 -2.00 16.38
C LEU A 637 23.85 -2.52 16.62
N ALA A 638 24.64 -1.81 17.45
CA ALA A 638 26.01 -2.24 17.77
C ALA A 638 26.03 -3.62 18.46
N GLU A 639 25.10 -3.85 19.37
CA GLU A 639 24.93 -5.15 20.03
C GLU A 639 24.54 -6.27 19.06
N LEU A 640 23.63 -5.99 18.12
CA LEU A 640 23.22 -6.95 17.08
C LEU A 640 24.37 -7.28 16.13
N LYS A 641 25.12 -6.29 15.66
CA LYS A 641 26.28 -6.52 14.80
C LYS A 641 27.37 -7.36 15.46
N ALA A 642 27.57 -7.19 16.76
CA ALA A 642 28.51 -8.01 17.53
C ALA A 642 28.04 -9.47 17.67
N ALA A 643 26.73 -9.69 17.86
CA ALA A 643 26.15 -11.02 18.04
C ALA A 643 25.88 -11.76 16.73
N LEU A 644 25.57 -11.05 15.63
CA LEU A 644 25.20 -11.58 14.33
C LEU A 644 26.16 -11.07 13.23
N PRO A 645 27.46 -11.36 13.29
CA PRO A 645 28.46 -10.77 12.39
C PRO A 645 28.26 -11.14 10.90
N GLY A 646 27.50 -12.22 10.62
CA GLY A 646 27.18 -12.66 9.25
C GLY A 646 25.82 -12.20 8.74
N CYS A 647 25.11 -11.35 9.48
CA CYS A 647 23.80 -10.82 9.11
C CYS A 647 23.90 -9.43 8.47
N GLY A 648 23.31 -9.27 7.29
CA GLY A 648 23.11 -7.97 6.66
C GLY A 648 21.97 -7.22 7.37
N ILE A 649 22.30 -6.22 8.19
CA ILE A 649 21.30 -5.44 8.94
C ILE A 649 21.03 -4.13 8.20
N ILE A 650 19.80 -3.95 7.75
CA ILE A 650 19.30 -2.70 7.17
C ILE A 650 18.76 -1.86 8.32
N PHE A 651 19.29 -0.65 8.49
CA PHE A 651 18.99 0.21 9.60
C PHE A 651 19.07 1.67 9.17
N ASP A 652 18.19 2.50 9.71
CA ASP A 652 18.25 3.94 9.56
C ASP A 652 18.62 4.59 10.90
N ARG A 653 19.75 5.28 10.92
CA ARG A 653 20.28 5.97 12.09
C ARG A 653 19.28 6.97 12.70
N ASP A 654 18.54 7.65 11.85
CA ASP A 654 17.63 8.72 12.25
C ASP A 654 16.24 8.19 12.66
N SER A 655 15.98 6.88 12.49
CA SER A 655 14.66 6.31 12.75
C SER A 655 14.27 6.27 14.22
N ALA A 656 15.25 6.11 15.11
CA ALA A 656 15.03 6.18 16.55
C ALA A 656 15.07 7.62 17.11
N LEU A 657 15.41 8.62 16.26
CA LEU A 657 15.49 10.03 16.65
C LEU A 657 14.20 10.77 16.24
N PRO A 658 13.55 11.50 17.17
CA PRO A 658 12.29 12.21 16.92
C PRO A 658 12.36 13.29 15.83
N ALA A 659 13.57 13.78 15.51
CA ALA A 659 13.79 15.11 14.93
C ALA A 659 13.69 15.24 13.40
N ARG A 660 13.67 14.18 12.58
CA ARG A 660 13.84 14.32 11.11
C ARG A 660 12.68 13.92 10.21
N ARG A 661 11.59 13.47 10.74
CA ARG A 661 10.50 12.83 9.95
C ARG A 661 9.41 13.78 9.40
N GLY A 662 9.57 15.08 9.58
CA GLY A 662 8.59 16.10 9.15
C GLY A 662 8.85 16.77 7.80
N ARG A 663 9.79 16.30 6.95
CA ARG A 663 10.19 16.99 5.72
C ARG A 663 9.83 16.30 4.40
N SER A 664 9.07 15.24 4.42
CA SER A 664 8.62 14.59 3.17
C SER A 664 7.12 14.31 3.21
N LEU A 665 6.36 15.33 3.01
CA LEU A 665 5.01 15.28 2.41
C LEU A 665 4.84 16.52 1.54
#